data_569e8810a0b82f09a0ddf2025e58cbe4
#
_entry.id   569e8810a0b82f09a0ddf2025e58cbe4
#
_cell.length_a   1.000
_cell.length_b   1.000
_cell.length_c   1.000
_cell.angle_alpha   90.00
_cell.angle_beta   90.00
_cell.angle_gamma   90.00
#
_symmetry.space_group_name_H-M   'P 1'
#
loop_
_entity.id
_entity.type
_entity.pdbx_description
1 polymer ?
#
loop_
_entity_poly.entity_id
_entity_poly.type
_entity_poly.pdbx_seq_one_letter_code
_entity_poly.pdbx_strand_id
1 'polypeptide(L)'
;MAVGVIGVVVYGCAGGGESGYTSVGEAGAGDDGGGADSAKGDAGGATPPPDASTCVHNTDCASPNLCSGTGGYQCMGGFCIPTGKPMNCDDGVPCTNDSCSAATNKCVHTPDDSNCPSGEFCDTVQNCVQTLPCTPGDNVCDRLDTDACSGQWTCDPTAKHCVEGTAPCPSEPNAKTSCSGVAGDAGAVTCAWTCDTGYVHVTYANGAFSQVTSFGPPPPAGGCECQTGGTTDKPDLGFVDSNCDGIDGTITNAIFVDHATGSDSNPGTMTSPMKTISAGILQAAGFNPPKDVYVSKGTYAEAIKMTSGVSIYGGYDASSQWARAKTNVTTIASPSSVGVLAKGLSVAQDIQLFTISSSDAQGQSATGDGNSSVGVLIVSSSGGVTVAGCTISAGAGAKGIDGATGDTGTSGAMGTGGSGQTHGAGGTGCGGAGGGPGGDGANAGTNSGSPGNPGTQVSGGGIPGPAGAVGGAGSCTTTSSSNGQPGGTPTGPGGPGGPGANGTAGQTIGTFDSSGNYVPPPGGTGNNGTPGGGGGGGGGGGGTSHGGSLVEIPPCSCGDNSIAGGGGGGGGGGGCGGGPGKAGHGGGGSFAIAIVSSSVVVDQTIMTSGAGGAGGKGGDGGGGGQGGGVGTGAGGGTDNNSCSNRSGGTGGSGTAGGPGGQGGGASGGTGGASVCVIYKGGTPTVTATQCTNAGGGQGGTGGTNGLQAAASGAAGTTTDQISSL
;
A
#
# COMPACT_ATOMS: atom_id res chain seq x y z
N MET A 1 30.16 -28.91 -14.99
CA MET A 1 31.12 -29.13 -13.86
C MET A 1 30.71 -28.26 -12.71
N ALA A 2 30.70 -28.81 -11.54
CA ALA A 2 30.36 -28.30 -10.21
C ALA A 2 28.87 -28.30 -9.85
N VAL A 3 28.54 -29.39 -9.20
CA VAL A 3 27.33 -29.67 -8.41
C VAL A 3 27.46 -28.95 -7.06
N GLY A 4 26.46 -28.15 -6.70
CA GLY A 4 26.33 -27.59 -5.36
C GLY A 4 25.06 -28.13 -4.70
N VAL A 5 25.22 -29.02 -3.78
CA VAL A 5 24.20 -29.59 -2.89
C VAL A 5 23.92 -28.53 -1.79
N ILE A 6 22.67 -28.09 -1.64
CA ILE A 6 22.23 -27.33 -0.48
C ILE A 6 21.30 -28.24 0.34
N GLY A 7 21.73 -28.51 1.57
CA GLY A 7 21.02 -29.31 2.52
C GLY A 7 19.81 -28.58 3.10
N VAL A 8 18.75 -29.37 3.30
CA VAL A 8 17.55 -29.02 4.05
C VAL A 8 17.87 -29.14 5.54
N VAL A 9 17.70 -28.08 6.29
CA VAL A 9 17.71 -28.09 7.76
C VAL A 9 16.26 -28.13 8.24
N VAL A 10 15.88 -29.28 8.79
CA VAL A 10 14.63 -29.46 9.53
C VAL A 10 14.90 -29.04 10.98
N TYR A 11 14.21 -28.02 11.46
CA TYR A 11 14.12 -27.73 12.89
C TYR A 11 12.86 -28.37 13.45
N GLY A 12 13.08 -29.44 14.21
CA GLY A 12 12.11 -29.97 15.12
C GLY A 12 12.13 -29.15 16.41
N CYS A 13 10.97 -28.73 16.89
CA CYS A 13 10.78 -28.26 18.25
C CYS A 13 10.07 -29.37 19.02
N ALA A 14 10.81 -29.99 19.89
CA ALA A 14 10.27 -30.80 20.98
C ALA A 14 10.07 -29.92 22.20
N GLY A 15 8.95 -30.02 22.81
CA GLY A 15 8.65 -30.42 24.15
C GLY A 15 8.97 -29.51 25.32
N GLY A 16 8.00 -29.42 26.15
CA GLY A 16 8.22 -29.57 27.57
C GLY A 16 8.01 -28.35 28.43
N GLY A 17 7.04 -28.47 29.29
CA GLY A 17 7.36 -28.34 30.68
C GLY A 17 6.72 -27.14 31.40
N GLU A 18 5.70 -27.51 32.13
CA GLU A 18 5.53 -27.28 33.58
C GLU A 18 5.23 -25.88 34.08
N SER A 19 4.00 -25.76 34.50
CA SER A 19 3.56 -25.46 35.89
C SER A 19 4.37 -24.43 36.68
N GLY A 20 3.71 -23.39 37.06
CA GLY A 20 4.13 -22.48 38.11
C GLY A 20 2.92 -21.84 38.78
N TYR A 21 2.33 -22.55 39.73
CA TYR A 21 1.49 -21.94 40.77
C TYR A 21 2.37 -21.03 41.63
N THR A 22 1.96 -19.81 41.82
CA THR A 22 2.29 -19.07 43.05
C THR A 22 1.03 -18.33 43.51
N SER A 23 0.52 -18.84 44.59
CA SER A 23 -0.36 -18.18 45.55
C SER A 23 0.44 -17.19 46.38
N VAL A 24 -0.05 -16.00 46.55
CA VAL A 24 0.13 -15.14 47.75
C VAL A 24 -1.20 -14.46 47.89
N GLY A 25 -1.96 -14.53 48.85
CA GLY A 25 -1.71 -14.56 50.29
C GLY A 25 -1.96 -13.17 50.86
N GLU A 26 -3.00 -13.05 51.64
CA GLU A 26 -3.22 -12.15 52.76
C GLU A 26 -3.34 -10.63 52.44
N ALA A 27 -4.04 -9.85 53.14
CA ALA A 27 -4.96 -9.92 54.33
C ALA A 27 -5.52 -8.52 54.48
N GLY A 28 -6.59 -8.38 55.14
CA GLY A 28 -7.06 -7.06 55.56
C GLY A 28 -8.44 -7.09 56.19
N ALA A 29 -8.42 -7.32 57.40
CA ALA A 29 -9.48 -7.29 58.40
C ALA A 29 -10.09 -5.90 58.61
N GLY A 30 -11.28 -5.88 59.13
CA GLY A 30 -12.00 -4.74 59.73
C GLY A 30 -13.49 -5.06 59.68
N ASP A 31 -14.04 -5.66 60.54
CA ASP A 31 -14.51 -5.45 61.93
C ASP A 31 -15.62 -4.42 62.02
N ASP A 32 -16.59 -4.82 62.84
CA ASP A 32 -17.71 -4.14 63.46
C ASP A 32 -19.06 -4.34 62.75
N GLY A 33 -20.03 -4.87 63.35
CA GLY A 33 -20.43 -4.96 64.76
C GLY A 33 -21.94 -5.08 64.83
N GLY A 34 -22.37 -6.02 65.58
CA GLY A 34 -23.49 -5.82 66.46
C GLY A 34 -24.91 -5.96 65.92
N GLY A 35 -25.62 -6.86 66.52
CA GLY A 35 -27.04 -6.67 66.74
C GLY A 35 -27.89 -7.93 66.65
N ALA A 36 -27.94 -8.65 67.72
CA ALA A 36 -28.98 -9.60 67.94
C ALA A 36 -30.33 -8.88 67.96
N ASP A 37 -31.35 -9.42 67.33
CA ASP A 37 -32.64 -9.50 68.03
C ASP A 37 -33.51 -10.61 67.46
N SER A 38 -34.13 -11.27 68.44
CA SER A 38 -35.06 -12.36 68.28
C SER A 38 -36.38 -11.85 67.77
N ALA A 39 -37.01 -12.50 66.83
CA ALA A 39 -38.47 -12.54 66.79
C ALA A 39 -38.93 -13.88 66.21
N LYS A 40 -39.66 -14.55 67.03
CA LYS A 40 -40.55 -15.67 66.75
C LYS A 40 -41.54 -15.35 65.66
N GLY A 41 -41.85 -16.36 64.86
CA GLY A 41 -43.19 -16.36 64.30
C GLY A 41 -43.35 -17.19 63.07
N ASP A 42 -43.86 -18.29 63.22
CA ASP A 42 -44.85 -19.06 62.48
C ASP A 42 -44.38 -20.15 61.56
N ALA A 43 -44.80 -21.31 62.00
CA ALA A 43 -44.91 -22.57 61.29
C ALA A 43 -45.73 -22.43 60.01
N GLY A 44 -45.10 -22.44 58.85
CA GLY A 44 -45.71 -22.80 57.58
C GLY A 44 -45.06 -24.09 57.11
N GLY A 45 -45.75 -25.19 57.28
CA GLY A 45 -45.31 -26.51 56.89
C GLY A 45 -45.02 -26.54 55.40
N ALA A 46 -43.74 -26.49 55.01
CA ALA A 46 -43.28 -26.98 53.74
C ALA A 46 -43.24 -28.51 53.84
N THR A 47 -44.14 -29.15 53.15
CA THR A 47 -44.07 -30.59 52.89
C THR A 47 -42.70 -30.84 52.27
N PRO A 48 -41.89 -31.76 52.81
CA PRO A 48 -40.61 -32.15 52.11
C PRO A 48 -40.96 -32.66 50.74
N PRO A 49 -40.06 -32.44 49.76
CA PRO A 49 -40.21 -33.01 48.41
C PRO A 49 -40.30 -34.53 48.54
N PRO A 50 -41.03 -35.21 47.62
CA PRO A 50 -41.41 -36.60 47.76
C PRO A 50 -40.28 -37.64 47.76
N ASP A 51 -39.00 -37.22 47.78
CA ASP A 51 -37.84 -38.13 47.72
C ASP A 51 -36.86 -38.03 48.90
N ALA A 52 -37.25 -37.45 50.02
CA ALA A 52 -36.40 -37.48 51.21
C ALA A 52 -36.54 -38.82 51.93
N SER A 53 -35.83 -39.87 51.45
CA SER A 53 -35.68 -41.11 52.23
C SER A 53 -34.80 -40.83 53.45
N THR A 54 -35.32 -41.25 54.63
CA THR A 54 -34.55 -41.21 55.87
C THR A 54 -33.42 -42.25 55.83
N CYS A 55 -32.24 -41.81 56.27
CA CYS A 55 -31.03 -42.66 56.25
C CYS A 55 -30.34 -42.70 57.62
N VAL A 56 -29.63 -43.75 57.90
CA VAL A 56 -28.73 -43.92 59.06
C VAL A 56 -27.27 -43.98 58.59
N HIS A 57 -27.02 -44.51 57.41
CA HIS A 57 -25.72 -44.60 56.77
C HIS A 57 -25.79 -44.14 55.32
N ASN A 58 -24.63 -43.77 54.74
CA ASN A 58 -24.55 -43.38 53.32
C ASN A 58 -25.07 -44.42 52.35
N THR A 59 -24.99 -45.72 52.74
CA THR A 59 -25.51 -46.83 51.96
C THR A 59 -27.02 -46.91 51.89
N ASP A 60 -27.71 -46.18 52.74
CA ASP A 60 -29.17 -46.17 52.78
C ASP A 60 -29.73 -45.12 51.76
N CYS A 61 -28.84 -44.27 51.27
CA CYS A 61 -29.17 -43.31 50.23
C CYS A 61 -28.98 -43.97 48.86
N ALA A 62 -29.92 -44.81 48.47
CA ALA A 62 -29.96 -45.34 47.12
C ALA A 62 -30.18 -44.20 46.14
N SER A 63 -29.21 -43.99 45.25
CA SER A 63 -29.27 -42.94 44.24
C SER A 63 -30.28 -43.33 43.16
N PRO A 64 -31.46 -42.72 43.09
CA PRO A 64 -32.41 -43.12 42.06
C PRO A 64 -32.14 -42.49 40.69
N ASN A 65 -31.24 -41.52 40.60
CA ASN A 65 -31.02 -40.88 39.30
C ASN A 65 -29.64 -40.21 39.18
N LEU A 66 -28.67 -40.89 38.67
CA LEU A 66 -27.32 -40.41 38.38
C LEU A 66 -27.27 -39.29 37.32
N CYS A 67 -28.35 -39.19 36.51
CA CYS A 67 -28.47 -38.23 35.43
C CYS A 67 -29.09 -36.88 35.85
N SER A 68 -29.66 -36.76 37.08
CA SER A 68 -30.40 -35.54 37.46
C SER A 68 -29.55 -34.39 38.01
N GLY A 69 -28.24 -34.45 37.84
CA GLY A 69 -27.33 -33.37 38.28
C GLY A 69 -27.09 -33.32 39.80
N THR A 70 -27.61 -34.24 40.54
CA THR A 70 -27.36 -34.41 41.95
C THR A 70 -26.44 -35.63 42.12
N GLY A 71 -25.15 -35.40 42.07
CA GLY A 71 -24.15 -36.47 42.41
C GLY A 71 -24.51 -37.09 43.72
N GLY A 72 -24.10 -38.38 43.94
CA GLY A 72 -24.43 -39.24 45.06
C GLY A 72 -24.97 -38.59 46.33
N TYR A 73 -25.90 -39.21 46.96
CA TYR A 73 -26.49 -38.68 48.21
C TYR A 73 -25.61 -39.14 49.40
N GLN A 74 -25.38 -38.21 50.31
CA GLN A 74 -24.79 -38.52 51.63
C GLN A 74 -25.84 -38.41 52.72
N CYS A 75 -25.81 -39.32 53.67
CA CYS A 75 -26.67 -39.28 54.82
C CYS A 75 -26.15 -38.24 55.83
N MET A 76 -26.82 -37.07 55.88
CA MET A 76 -26.49 -36.02 56.82
C MET A 76 -27.75 -35.60 57.61
N GLY A 77 -27.68 -35.74 58.96
CA GLY A 77 -28.79 -35.37 59.85
C GLY A 77 -30.03 -36.26 59.70
N GLY A 78 -29.89 -37.51 59.24
CA GLY A 78 -31.00 -38.45 59.07
C GLY A 78 -31.72 -38.35 57.71
N PHE A 79 -31.19 -37.55 56.78
CA PHE A 79 -31.77 -37.35 55.45
C PHE A 79 -30.68 -37.52 54.35
N CYS A 80 -31.06 -38.04 53.22
CA CYS A 80 -30.18 -38.15 52.05
C CYS A 80 -30.06 -36.80 51.34
N ILE A 81 -28.88 -36.17 51.38
CA ILE A 81 -28.60 -34.85 50.80
C ILE A 81 -27.73 -35.02 49.54
N PRO A 82 -28.08 -34.41 48.38
CA PRO A 82 -27.32 -34.51 47.16
C PRO A 82 -25.95 -33.80 47.26
N THR A 83 -24.88 -34.46 46.82
CA THR A 83 -23.48 -33.97 46.87
C THR A 83 -23.06 -33.08 45.72
N GLY A 84 -23.94 -32.73 44.77
CA GLY A 84 -23.81 -31.57 43.92
C GLY A 84 -22.88 -31.63 42.71
N LYS A 85 -22.54 -32.79 42.16
CA LYS A 85 -21.89 -32.85 40.82
C LYS A 85 -22.59 -33.84 39.90
N PRO A 86 -22.97 -33.45 38.66
CA PRO A 86 -23.50 -34.39 37.67
C PRO A 86 -22.45 -35.46 37.32
N MET A 87 -22.91 -36.63 36.92
CA MET A 87 -22.05 -37.63 36.35
C MET A 87 -21.47 -37.13 35.02
N ASN A 88 -20.15 -37.09 34.92
CA ASN A 88 -19.51 -36.80 33.63
C ASN A 88 -19.59 -38.08 32.79
N CYS A 89 -20.30 -37.99 31.67
CA CYS A 89 -20.42 -39.10 30.72
C CYS A 89 -19.47 -39.00 29.55
N ASP A 90 -18.57 -38.03 29.53
CA ASP A 90 -17.56 -37.87 28.47
C ASP A 90 -16.65 -39.09 28.42
N ASP A 91 -16.69 -39.87 27.34
CA ASP A 91 -15.85 -41.05 27.10
C ASP A 91 -14.50 -40.72 26.45
N GLY A 92 -14.27 -39.43 26.17
CA GLY A 92 -13.06 -38.92 25.52
C GLY A 92 -13.01 -39.18 24.01
N VAL A 93 -14.13 -39.57 23.39
CA VAL A 93 -14.26 -39.71 21.94
C VAL A 93 -15.00 -38.48 21.38
N PRO A 94 -14.32 -37.56 20.71
CA PRO A 94 -14.92 -36.28 20.30
C PRO A 94 -16.11 -36.37 19.34
N CYS A 95 -16.29 -37.46 18.65
CA CYS A 95 -17.39 -37.65 17.71
C CYS A 95 -18.66 -38.24 18.33
N THR A 96 -18.63 -38.69 19.60
CA THR A 96 -19.82 -39.19 20.28
C THR A 96 -20.60 -38.06 20.97
N ASN A 97 -21.92 -38.18 20.96
CA ASN A 97 -22.80 -37.35 21.80
C ASN A 97 -23.04 -38.06 23.13
N ASP A 98 -22.37 -37.56 24.15
CA ASP A 98 -22.38 -38.18 25.47
C ASP A 98 -23.52 -37.66 26.30
N SER A 99 -24.35 -38.54 26.75
CA SER A 99 -25.52 -38.19 27.55
C SER A 99 -25.76 -39.23 28.65
N CYS A 100 -26.43 -38.81 29.69
CA CYS A 100 -26.85 -39.72 30.75
C CYS A 100 -28.33 -40.08 30.55
N SER A 101 -28.60 -41.37 30.38
CA SER A 101 -29.96 -41.88 30.24
C SER A 101 -30.67 -41.95 31.62
N ALA A 102 -31.66 -41.12 31.84
CA ALA A 102 -32.47 -41.12 33.03
C ALA A 102 -33.27 -42.41 33.20
N ALA A 103 -33.56 -43.13 32.15
CA ALA A 103 -34.32 -44.41 32.21
C ALA A 103 -33.45 -45.58 32.68
N THR A 104 -32.16 -45.57 32.33
CA THR A 104 -31.24 -46.67 32.69
C THR A 104 -30.19 -46.33 33.73
N ASN A 105 -30.08 -45.05 34.09
CA ASN A 105 -29.05 -44.49 34.96
C ASN A 105 -27.61 -44.85 34.50
N LYS A 106 -27.39 -44.87 33.19
CA LYS A 106 -26.10 -45.16 32.59
C LYS A 106 -25.74 -44.08 31.57
N CYS A 107 -24.46 -43.90 31.41
CA CYS A 107 -23.95 -43.11 30.27
C CYS A 107 -24.28 -43.80 28.95
N VAL A 108 -24.69 -43.00 27.97
CA VAL A 108 -24.96 -43.42 26.61
C VAL A 108 -24.10 -42.54 25.72
N HIS A 109 -23.28 -43.17 24.92
CA HIS A 109 -22.39 -42.56 23.95
C HIS A 109 -22.95 -42.83 22.57
N THR A 110 -23.60 -41.82 21.98
CA THR A 110 -24.24 -41.99 20.68
C THR A 110 -23.30 -41.42 19.61
N PRO A 111 -22.84 -42.27 18.67
CA PRO A 111 -21.99 -41.75 17.58
C PRO A 111 -22.77 -40.79 16.69
N ASP A 112 -22.13 -39.71 16.31
CA ASP A 112 -22.67 -38.65 15.46
C ASP A 112 -21.66 -38.29 14.36
N ASP A 113 -21.90 -38.76 13.15
CA ASP A 113 -21.01 -38.55 12.01
C ASP A 113 -20.87 -37.07 11.64
N SER A 114 -21.80 -36.20 12.06
CA SER A 114 -21.70 -34.74 11.83
C SER A 114 -20.55 -34.08 12.64
N ASN A 115 -20.06 -34.76 13.67
CA ASN A 115 -18.88 -34.32 14.45
C ASN A 115 -17.55 -34.75 13.78
N CYS A 116 -17.60 -35.44 12.62
CA CYS A 116 -16.44 -35.87 11.86
C CYS A 116 -16.22 -35.02 10.62
N PRO A 117 -14.97 -34.96 10.09
CA PRO A 117 -14.71 -34.41 8.76
C PRO A 117 -15.57 -35.05 7.69
N SER A 118 -15.88 -34.28 6.64
CA SER A 118 -16.71 -34.77 5.52
C SER A 118 -16.12 -36.04 4.90
N GLY A 119 -16.92 -37.12 4.89
CA GLY A 119 -16.51 -38.44 4.36
C GLY A 119 -15.91 -39.38 5.40
N GLU A 120 -15.90 -39.00 6.66
CA GLU A 120 -15.50 -39.87 7.78
C GLU A 120 -16.70 -40.20 8.68
N PHE A 121 -16.64 -41.36 9.36
CA PHE A 121 -17.70 -41.89 10.20
C PHE A 121 -17.25 -41.96 11.65
N CYS A 122 -18.13 -41.73 12.59
CA CYS A 122 -17.83 -41.81 14.01
C CYS A 122 -17.77 -43.26 14.49
N ASP A 123 -16.61 -43.73 14.88
CA ASP A 123 -16.42 -44.96 15.60
C ASP A 123 -16.30 -44.66 17.10
N THR A 124 -17.06 -45.38 17.92
CA THR A 124 -17.13 -45.14 19.38
C THR A 124 -15.85 -45.50 20.15
N VAL A 125 -14.81 -46.00 19.47
CA VAL A 125 -13.53 -46.37 20.08
C VAL A 125 -12.37 -45.63 19.41
N GLN A 126 -12.41 -45.47 18.09
CA GLN A 126 -11.32 -44.93 17.29
C GLN A 126 -11.51 -43.46 16.89
N ASN A 127 -12.62 -42.84 17.30
CA ASN A 127 -13.02 -41.48 16.86
C ASN A 127 -13.40 -41.50 15.35
N CYS A 128 -13.14 -40.43 14.61
CA CYS A 128 -13.49 -40.34 13.17
C CYS A 128 -12.61 -41.30 12.33
N VAL A 129 -13.26 -42.15 11.55
CA VAL A 129 -12.62 -43.14 10.68
C VAL A 129 -13.16 -43.07 9.26
N GLN A 130 -12.32 -43.34 8.28
CA GLN A 130 -12.74 -43.34 6.86
C GLN A 130 -13.62 -44.54 6.50
N THR A 131 -13.51 -45.59 7.23
CA THR A 131 -14.32 -46.80 7.04
C THR A 131 -14.81 -47.29 8.41
N LEU A 132 -16.13 -47.40 8.59
CA LEU A 132 -16.71 -47.86 9.86
C LEU A 132 -16.48 -49.33 10.06
N PRO A 133 -15.75 -49.75 11.11
CA PRO A 133 -15.52 -51.16 11.40
C PRO A 133 -16.82 -51.88 11.80
N CYS A 134 -17.01 -53.09 11.34
CA CYS A 134 -18.17 -53.91 11.69
C CYS A 134 -17.85 -55.41 11.84
N THR A 135 -18.78 -56.12 12.45
CA THR A 135 -18.79 -57.59 12.50
C THR A 135 -20.03 -58.13 11.81
N PRO A 136 -19.97 -59.13 10.92
CA PRO A 136 -21.13 -59.65 10.28
C PRO A 136 -22.23 -60.03 11.27
N GLY A 137 -23.40 -59.38 11.12
CA GLY A 137 -24.57 -59.59 11.97
C GLY A 137 -24.74 -58.58 13.12
N ASP A 138 -23.83 -57.58 13.27
CA ASP A 138 -24.10 -56.44 14.12
C ASP A 138 -24.90 -55.36 13.37
N ASN A 139 -25.45 -54.40 14.13
CA ASN A 139 -26.28 -53.31 13.57
C ASN A 139 -25.51 -51.99 13.40
N VAL A 140 -24.20 -52.06 13.39
CA VAL A 140 -23.34 -50.84 13.33
C VAL A 140 -23.56 -50.09 12.01
N CYS A 141 -23.78 -50.82 10.91
CA CYS A 141 -23.98 -50.23 9.58
C CYS A 141 -25.38 -49.59 9.41
N ASP A 142 -26.39 -50.04 10.19
CA ASP A 142 -27.76 -49.54 10.06
C ASP A 142 -27.89 -48.06 10.34
N ARG A 143 -26.97 -47.49 11.11
CA ARG A 143 -26.94 -46.05 11.40
C ARG A 143 -26.54 -45.18 10.21
N LEU A 144 -25.92 -45.78 9.19
CA LEU A 144 -25.55 -45.09 7.94
C LEU A 144 -26.72 -45.04 6.95
N ASP A 145 -27.76 -45.83 7.17
CA ASP A 145 -28.99 -45.80 6.40
C ASP A 145 -29.82 -44.56 6.82
N THR A 146 -29.29 -43.35 6.56
CA THR A 146 -29.89 -42.10 7.02
C THR A 146 -30.91 -41.50 6.06
N ASP A 147 -30.89 -41.91 4.79
CA ASP A 147 -31.89 -41.50 3.80
C ASP A 147 -32.38 -42.67 2.94
N ALA A 148 -33.53 -42.48 2.34
CA ALA A 148 -34.13 -43.50 1.51
C ALA A 148 -33.45 -43.65 0.14
N CYS A 149 -32.54 -42.77 -0.24
CA CYS A 149 -31.85 -42.80 -1.54
C CYS A 149 -30.51 -43.52 -1.51
N SER A 150 -29.89 -43.62 -0.34
CA SER A 150 -28.65 -44.39 -0.17
C SER A 150 -28.94 -45.90 -0.27
N GLY A 151 -27.98 -46.66 -0.74
CA GLY A 151 -28.07 -48.12 -0.69
C GLY A 151 -28.00 -48.59 0.77
N GLN A 152 -28.67 -49.76 1.07
CA GLN A 152 -28.58 -50.33 2.40
C GLN A 152 -27.10 -50.63 2.77
N TRP A 153 -26.64 -50.08 3.84
CA TRP A 153 -25.29 -50.32 4.33
C TRP A 153 -25.23 -51.67 5.00
N THR A 154 -24.27 -52.51 4.57
CA THR A 154 -24.07 -53.84 5.11
C THR A 154 -22.63 -54.08 5.51
N CYS A 155 -22.40 -54.96 6.50
CA CYS A 155 -21.07 -55.34 6.90
C CYS A 155 -20.46 -56.29 5.89
N ASP A 156 -19.40 -55.90 5.19
CA ASP A 156 -18.63 -56.83 4.35
C ASP A 156 -17.89 -57.84 5.23
N PRO A 157 -18.16 -59.13 5.07
CA PRO A 157 -17.58 -60.18 5.92
C PRO A 157 -16.08 -60.36 5.72
N THR A 158 -15.54 -59.91 4.60
CA THR A 158 -14.10 -60.01 4.26
C THR A 158 -13.35 -58.78 4.67
N ALA A 159 -13.87 -57.62 4.33
CA ALA A 159 -13.24 -56.35 4.61
C ALA A 159 -13.46 -55.86 6.05
N LYS A 160 -14.46 -56.41 6.76
CA LYS A 160 -14.83 -56.07 8.16
C LYS A 160 -15.09 -54.57 8.36
N HIS A 161 -15.68 -53.92 7.37
CA HIS A 161 -16.18 -52.56 7.48
C HIS A 161 -17.50 -52.43 6.74
N CYS A 162 -18.26 -51.40 7.05
CA CYS A 162 -19.52 -51.11 6.39
C CYS A 162 -19.29 -50.71 4.93
N VAL A 163 -20.02 -51.35 4.03
CA VAL A 163 -20.04 -51.00 2.58
C VAL A 163 -21.45 -50.62 2.17
N GLU A 164 -21.55 -49.60 1.35
CA GLU A 164 -22.83 -49.17 0.82
C GLU A 164 -23.35 -50.14 -0.26
N GLY A 165 -24.57 -50.56 -0.14
CA GLY A 165 -25.24 -51.35 -1.15
C GLY A 165 -25.58 -50.54 -2.38
N THR A 166 -26.20 -51.17 -3.39
CA THR A 166 -26.68 -50.48 -4.57
C THR A 166 -27.82 -49.51 -4.19
N ALA A 167 -27.69 -48.24 -4.57
CA ALA A 167 -28.73 -47.25 -4.34
C ALA A 167 -30.08 -47.72 -4.95
N PRO A 168 -31.18 -47.63 -4.20
CA PRO A 168 -32.47 -48.10 -4.69
C PRO A 168 -33.00 -47.28 -5.88
N CYS A 169 -32.54 -46.05 -6.00
CA CYS A 169 -32.88 -45.15 -7.10
C CYS A 169 -31.65 -44.93 -7.98
N PRO A 170 -31.67 -45.35 -9.26
CA PRO A 170 -30.54 -45.13 -10.14
C PRO A 170 -30.35 -43.63 -10.38
N SER A 171 -29.06 -43.22 -10.51
CA SER A 171 -28.76 -41.87 -10.97
C SER A 171 -29.11 -41.73 -12.45
N GLU A 172 -29.87 -40.68 -12.76
CA GLU A 172 -30.18 -40.32 -14.13
C GLU A 172 -29.33 -39.14 -14.58
N PRO A 173 -28.81 -39.13 -15.81
CA PRO A 173 -28.10 -37.99 -16.34
C PRO A 173 -28.96 -36.71 -16.30
N ASN A 174 -28.36 -35.58 -15.94
CA ASN A 174 -29.00 -34.26 -15.92
C ASN A 174 -30.27 -34.19 -15.03
N ALA A 175 -30.30 -34.98 -13.96
CA ALA A 175 -31.38 -34.98 -13.00
C ALA A 175 -30.90 -35.13 -11.56
N LYS A 176 -31.61 -34.46 -10.67
CA LYS A 176 -31.47 -34.67 -9.21
C LYS A 176 -32.45 -35.78 -8.82
N THR A 177 -31.93 -36.85 -8.27
CA THR A 177 -32.70 -37.94 -7.70
C THR A 177 -33.19 -37.55 -6.29
N SER A 178 -34.47 -37.79 -6.02
CA SER A 178 -35.05 -37.70 -4.68
C SER A 178 -35.82 -38.98 -4.37
N CYS A 179 -35.83 -39.38 -3.12
CA CYS A 179 -36.44 -40.62 -2.68
C CYS A 179 -37.36 -40.32 -1.51
N SER A 180 -38.45 -41.08 -1.46
CA SER A 180 -39.36 -41.11 -0.33
C SER A 180 -39.59 -42.55 0.10
N GLY A 181 -39.51 -42.81 1.41
CA GLY A 181 -39.60 -44.15 1.98
C GLY A 181 -38.96 -44.22 3.33
N VAL A 182 -38.80 -45.43 3.85
CA VAL A 182 -38.09 -45.69 5.12
C VAL A 182 -36.64 -46.06 4.76
N ALA A 183 -35.67 -45.40 5.42
CA ALA A 183 -34.27 -45.71 5.26
C ALA A 183 -34.01 -47.21 5.56
N GLY A 184 -33.21 -47.89 4.73
CA GLY A 184 -32.86 -49.29 4.87
C GLY A 184 -33.92 -50.29 4.37
N ASP A 185 -35.11 -49.85 3.88
CA ASP A 185 -36.15 -50.73 3.29
C ASP A 185 -36.29 -50.49 1.80
N ALA A 186 -35.44 -51.15 1.01
CA ALA A 186 -35.41 -51.00 -0.46
C ALA A 186 -36.72 -51.37 -1.15
N GLY A 187 -37.63 -52.09 -0.45
CA GLY A 187 -38.93 -52.47 -1.00
C GLY A 187 -40.00 -51.40 -0.89
N ALA A 188 -39.80 -50.38 -0.10
CA ALA A 188 -40.76 -49.29 0.17
C ALA A 188 -40.30 -47.90 -0.38
N VAL A 189 -39.18 -47.83 -1.08
CA VAL A 189 -38.63 -46.58 -1.61
C VAL A 189 -39.30 -46.20 -2.91
N THR A 190 -39.79 -44.96 -2.99
CA THR A 190 -40.32 -44.37 -4.21
C THR A 190 -39.33 -43.33 -4.73
N CYS A 191 -38.80 -43.55 -5.93
CA CYS A 191 -37.87 -42.65 -6.60
C CYS A 191 -38.59 -41.54 -7.34
N ALA A 192 -38.08 -40.35 -7.33
CA ALA A 192 -38.47 -39.23 -8.17
C ALA A 192 -37.24 -38.50 -8.68
N TRP A 193 -37.27 -38.07 -9.90
CA TRP A 193 -36.22 -37.32 -10.55
C TRP A 193 -36.72 -35.94 -10.93
N THR A 194 -35.90 -34.93 -10.66
CA THR A 194 -36.15 -33.55 -11.10
C THR A 194 -35.03 -33.17 -12.04
N CYS A 195 -35.38 -32.84 -13.27
CA CYS A 195 -34.40 -32.45 -14.27
C CYS A 195 -33.66 -31.20 -13.87
N ASP A 196 -32.37 -31.16 -14.16
CA ASP A 196 -31.54 -29.97 -13.94
C ASP A 196 -32.04 -28.80 -14.82
N THR A 197 -31.65 -27.59 -14.45
CA THR A 197 -32.07 -26.37 -15.17
C THR A 197 -31.65 -26.48 -16.64
N GLY A 198 -32.59 -26.27 -17.56
CA GLY A 198 -32.36 -26.42 -18.99
C GLY A 198 -32.66 -27.82 -19.55
N TYR A 199 -33.00 -28.77 -18.68
CA TYR A 199 -33.37 -30.12 -19.08
C TYR A 199 -34.84 -30.43 -18.77
N VAL A 200 -35.46 -31.26 -19.57
CA VAL A 200 -36.85 -31.74 -19.41
C VAL A 200 -36.93 -33.22 -19.73
N HIS A 201 -37.83 -33.90 -19.05
CA HIS A 201 -38.20 -35.27 -19.46
C HIS A 201 -39.29 -35.21 -20.53
N VAL A 202 -39.04 -35.84 -21.67
CA VAL A 202 -39.98 -35.89 -22.78
C VAL A 202 -40.73 -37.24 -22.74
N THR A 203 -42.05 -37.18 -22.59
CA THR A 203 -42.91 -38.38 -22.68
C THR A 203 -43.69 -38.37 -23.97
N TYR A 204 -43.75 -39.54 -24.61
CA TYR A 204 -44.56 -39.79 -25.78
C TYR A 204 -45.80 -40.61 -25.39
N ALA A 205 -46.94 -40.00 -25.39
CA ALA A 205 -48.19 -40.70 -25.13
C ALA A 205 -49.21 -40.30 -26.16
N ASN A 206 -49.85 -41.32 -26.86
CA ASN A 206 -50.89 -41.12 -27.83
C ASN A 206 -50.57 -40.18 -29.00
N GLY A 207 -49.28 -40.12 -29.42
CA GLY A 207 -48.85 -39.27 -30.52
C GLY A 207 -48.64 -37.79 -30.15
N ALA A 208 -48.71 -37.44 -28.87
CA ALA A 208 -48.43 -36.10 -28.37
C ALA A 208 -47.15 -36.08 -27.48
N PHE A 209 -46.35 -35.06 -27.69
CA PHE A 209 -45.19 -34.73 -26.79
C PHE A 209 -45.68 -34.07 -25.53
N SER A 210 -45.19 -34.53 -24.38
CA SER A 210 -45.33 -33.84 -23.09
C SER A 210 -43.97 -33.68 -22.49
N GLN A 211 -43.66 -32.45 -22.08
CA GLN A 211 -42.40 -32.10 -21.35
C GLN A 211 -42.72 -31.89 -19.89
N VAL A 212 -41.96 -32.54 -19.00
CA VAL A 212 -42.09 -32.39 -17.57
C VAL A 212 -40.72 -32.13 -16.96
N THR A 213 -40.68 -31.33 -15.91
CA THR A 213 -39.43 -31.05 -15.16
C THR A 213 -39.20 -32.06 -14.04
N SER A 214 -40.16 -32.96 -13.77
CA SER A 214 -40.00 -34.03 -12.78
C SER A 214 -40.84 -35.25 -13.16
N PHE A 215 -40.37 -36.44 -12.84
CA PHE A 215 -41.06 -37.69 -13.11
C PHE A 215 -40.79 -38.74 -12.02
N GLY A 216 -41.68 -39.73 -11.91
CA GLY A 216 -41.62 -40.85 -10.99
C GLY A 216 -41.21 -42.18 -11.62
N PRO A 217 -41.09 -43.25 -10.84
CA PRO A 217 -40.64 -44.55 -11.28
C PRO A 217 -41.64 -45.30 -12.18
N PRO A 218 -41.16 -46.23 -13.04
CA PRO A 218 -39.72 -46.36 -13.37
C PRO A 218 -39.32 -45.26 -14.32
N PRO A 219 -38.01 -44.84 -14.28
CA PRO A 219 -37.56 -43.86 -15.24
C PRO A 219 -37.77 -44.43 -16.63
N PRO A 220 -38.55 -43.77 -17.50
CA PRO A 220 -38.70 -44.23 -18.86
C PRO A 220 -37.36 -44.08 -19.57
N ALA A 221 -37.09 -44.94 -20.53
CA ALA A 221 -35.90 -44.84 -21.36
C ALA A 221 -35.78 -43.42 -21.93
N GLY A 222 -34.72 -42.69 -21.54
CA GLY A 222 -34.45 -41.36 -22.05
C GLY A 222 -34.11 -40.28 -21.03
N GLY A 223 -34.30 -40.51 -19.74
CA GLY A 223 -33.85 -39.56 -18.67
C GLY A 223 -34.32 -38.12 -18.86
N CYS A 224 -33.56 -37.16 -18.38
CA CYS A 224 -33.75 -35.72 -18.65
C CYS A 224 -33.01 -35.34 -19.93
N GLU A 225 -33.78 -34.97 -20.95
CA GLU A 225 -33.27 -34.50 -22.23
C GLU A 225 -33.19 -32.98 -22.21
N CYS A 226 -32.25 -32.43 -22.94
CA CYS A 226 -32.15 -31.00 -23.05
C CYS A 226 -33.42 -30.38 -23.67
N GLN A 227 -33.85 -29.27 -23.12
CA GLN A 227 -34.93 -28.47 -23.66
C GLN A 227 -34.44 -27.78 -24.95
N THR A 228 -34.74 -28.40 -26.11
CA THR A 228 -34.43 -27.82 -27.42
C THR A 228 -35.19 -26.51 -27.62
N GLY A 229 -34.56 -25.39 -27.30
CA GLY A 229 -35.17 -24.06 -27.42
C GLY A 229 -34.16 -22.92 -27.49
N GLY A 230 -32.94 -23.11 -26.98
CA GLY A 230 -31.86 -22.16 -27.05
C GLY A 230 -30.91 -22.47 -28.20
N THR A 231 -30.70 -21.53 -29.12
CA THR A 231 -29.65 -21.65 -30.16
C THR A 231 -28.35 -21.09 -29.71
N THR A 232 -28.33 -20.40 -28.56
CA THR A 232 -27.14 -19.73 -27.99
C THR A 232 -27.12 -19.93 -26.48
N ASP A 233 -25.99 -20.31 -25.99
CA ASP A 233 -25.63 -20.33 -24.58
C ASP A 233 -24.47 -19.35 -24.34
N LYS A 234 -24.50 -18.61 -23.24
CA LYS A 234 -23.42 -17.73 -22.83
C LYS A 234 -22.80 -18.31 -21.57
N PRO A 235 -21.49 -18.55 -21.54
CA PRO A 235 -20.85 -19.13 -20.37
C PRO A 235 -21.17 -18.35 -19.09
N ASP A 236 -21.59 -19.05 -18.05
CA ASP A 236 -21.95 -18.47 -16.76
C ASP A 236 -21.24 -19.17 -15.57
N LEU A 237 -21.43 -18.68 -14.35
CA LEU A 237 -20.83 -19.26 -13.15
C LEU A 237 -21.65 -20.42 -12.57
N GLY A 238 -22.78 -20.77 -13.17
CA GLY A 238 -23.60 -21.94 -12.88
C GLY A 238 -23.20 -23.16 -13.70
N PHE A 239 -22.41 -22.97 -14.76
CA PHE A 239 -21.93 -24.03 -15.65
C PHE A 239 -23.05 -24.82 -16.34
N VAL A 240 -24.14 -24.14 -16.69
CA VAL A 240 -25.33 -24.79 -17.30
C VAL A 240 -25.24 -24.74 -18.83
N ASP A 241 -25.17 -25.92 -19.47
CA ASP A 241 -25.27 -26.04 -20.92
C ASP A 241 -26.73 -25.82 -21.35
N SER A 242 -27.11 -24.56 -21.60
CA SER A 242 -28.51 -24.18 -21.90
C SER A 242 -28.90 -24.45 -23.35
N ASN A 243 -27.95 -24.63 -24.26
CA ASN A 243 -28.18 -24.94 -25.66
C ASN A 243 -27.89 -26.41 -26.00
N CYS A 244 -27.30 -27.14 -25.06
CA CYS A 244 -27.03 -28.57 -25.10
C CYS A 244 -26.13 -29.02 -26.24
N ASP A 245 -25.17 -28.24 -26.52
CA ASP A 245 -24.14 -28.61 -27.49
C ASP A 245 -22.94 -29.37 -26.83
N GLY A 246 -23.02 -29.62 -25.51
CA GLY A 246 -22.08 -30.42 -24.74
C GLY A 246 -21.07 -29.62 -23.91
N ILE A 247 -21.17 -28.30 -23.92
CA ILE A 247 -20.33 -27.41 -23.11
C ILE A 247 -21.17 -26.26 -22.53
N ASP A 248 -20.72 -25.67 -21.40
CA ASP A 248 -21.22 -24.36 -20.96
C ASP A 248 -20.71 -23.31 -21.94
N GLY A 249 -21.59 -22.75 -22.74
CA GLY A 249 -21.31 -21.85 -23.86
C GLY A 249 -21.81 -22.38 -25.22
N THR A 250 -21.43 -21.72 -26.30
CA THR A 250 -21.87 -22.09 -27.65
C THR A 250 -20.67 -22.49 -28.51
N ILE A 251 -20.54 -23.78 -28.87
CA ILE A 251 -19.40 -24.32 -29.63
C ILE A 251 -19.16 -23.55 -30.93
N THR A 252 -20.23 -23.23 -31.66
CA THR A 252 -20.11 -22.55 -32.96
C THR A 252 -19.71 -21.09 -32.85
N ASN A 253 -19.86 -20.47 -31.66
CA ASN A 253 -19.47 -19.08 -31.38
C ASN A 253 -18.15 -18.98 -30.63
N ALA A 254 -17.35 -20.03 -30.55
CA ALA A 254 -16.13 -20.07 -29.78
C ALA A 254 -14.86 -20.26 -30.61
N ILE A 255 -13.76 -19.70 -30.13
CA ILE A 255 -12.39 -20.09 -30.46
C ILE A 255 -11.82 -20.76 -29.22
N PHE A 256 -11.36 -21.98 -29.38
CA PHE A 256 -10.83 -22.82 -28.32
C PHE A 256 -9.33 -22.66 -28.18
N VAL A 257 -8.85 -22.50 -26.95
CA VAL A 257 -7.44 -22.30 -26.61
C VAL A 257 -7.01 -23.32 -25.55
N ASP A 258 -6.01 -24.12 -25.87
CA ASP A 258 -5.40 -25.07 -24.93
C ASP A 258 -3.87 -24.96 -24.94
N HIS A 259 -3.29 -24.64 -23.80
CA HIS A 259 -1.84 -24.49 -23.66
C HIS A 259 -1.06 -25.79 -23.91
N ALA A 260 -1.65 -26.93 -23.56
CA ALA A 260 -0.96 -28.22 -23.58
C ALA A 260 -0.88 -28.83 -24.97
N THR A 261 -1.97 -28.82 -25.72
CA THR A 261 -2.09 -29.52 -27.02
C THR A 261 -2.28 -28.55 -28.19
N GLY A 262 -2.52 -27.26 -27.93
CA GLY A 262 -2.81 -26.27 -28.94
C GLY A 262 -1.59 -25.81 -29.74
N SER A 263 -1.89 -25.21 -30.90
CA SER A 263 -0.92 -24.52 -31.77
C SER A 263 -1.56 -23.28 -32.35
N ASP A 264 -0.85 -22.14 -32.38
CA ASP A 264 -1.40 -20.89 -32.92
C ASP A 264 -1.56 -20.91 -34.46
N SER A 265 -1.15 -22.00 -35.11
CA SER A 265 -1.47 -22.29 -36.51
C SER A 265 -2.79 -23.07 -36.68
N ASN A 266 -3.42 -23.52 -35.61
CA ASN A 266 -4.67 -24.26 -35.65
C ASN A 266 -5.88 -23.31 -35.86
N PRO A 267 -7.02 -23.83 -36.31
CA PRO A 267 -8.23 -23.02 -36.55
C PRO A 267 -8.96 -22.60 -35.26
N GLY A 268 -8.59 -23.10 -34.10
CA GLY A 268 -9.26 -22.82 -32.82
C GLY A 268 -10.56 -23.57 -32.62
N THR A 269 -10.66 -24.81 -33.07
CA THR A 269 -11.80 -25.72 -32.78
C THR A 269 -11.50 -26.57 -31.53
N MET A 270 -12.52 -27.23 -30.98
CA MET A 270 -12.36 -28.15 -29.84
C MET A 270 -11.28 -29.23 -30.09
N THR A 271 -11.21 -29.76 -31.31
CA THR A 271 -10.26 -30.83 -31.71
C THR A 271 -8.91 -30.30 -32.20
N SER A 272 -8.81 -29.01 -32.53
CA SER A 272 -7.61 -28.34 -33.01
C SER A 272 -7.53 -26.94 -32.40
N PRO A 273 -7.29 -26.84 -31.07
CA PRO A 273 -7.30 -25.57 -30.36
C PRO A 273 -6.06 -24.75 -30.68
N MET A 274 -6.13 -23.46 -30.50
CA MET A 274 -4.99 -22.56 -30.49
C MET A 274 -4.18 -22.72 -29.19
N LYS A 275 -2.95 -22.23 -29.16
CA LYS A 275 -2.07 -22.39 -28.00
C LYS A 275 -2.13 -21.23 -27.04
N THR A 276 -2.22 -19.99 -27.56
CA THR A 276 -2.15 -18.76 -26.77
C THR A 276 -3.50 -18.04 -26.76
N ILE A 277 -3.79 -17.39 -25.63
CA ILE A 277 -5.02 -16.59 -25.49
C ILE A 277 -4.98 -15.41 -26.47
N SER A 278 -3.82 -14.78 -26.63
CA SER A 278 -3.64 -13.64 -27.55
C SER A 278 -3.94 -14.02 -29.01
N ALA A 279 -3.50 -15.20 -29.45
CA ALA A 279 -3.82 -15.69 -30.79
C ALA A 279 -5.32 -16.02 -30.91
N GLY A 280 -5.93 -16.62 -29.86
CA GLY A 280 -7.36 -16.86 -29.80
C GLY A 280 -8.18 -15.58 -29.94
N ILE A 281 -7.83 -14.52 -29.24
CA ILE A 281 -8.48 -13.20 -29.33
C ILE A 281 -8.35 -12.63 -30.76
N LEU A 282 -7.17 -12.70 -31.35
CA LEU A 282 -6.93 -12.21 -32.70
C LEU A 282 -7.77 -12.98 -33.72
N GLN A 283 -7.83 -14.29 -33.60
CA GLN A 283 -8.65 -15.16 -34.47
C GLN A 283 -10.14 -14.87 -34.30
N ALA A 284 -10.62 -14.78 -33.05
CA ALA A 284 -12.01 -14.51 -32.71
C ALA A 284 -12.49 -13.16 -33.27
N ALA A 285 -11.66 -12.14 -33.20
CA ALA A 285 -11.94 -10.81 -33.73
C ALA A 285 -12.04 -10.75 -35.26
N GLY A 286 -11.53 -11.77 -35.96
CA GLY A 286 -11.58 -11.88 -37.42
C GLY A 286 -12.95 -12.31 -37.94
N PHE A 287 -13.86 -12.75 -37.12
CA PHE A 287 -15.21 -13.14 -37.48
C PHE A 287 -16.20 -11.97 -37.45
N ASN A 288 -17.31 -12.08 -38.15
CA ASN A 288 -18.38 -11.10 -38.13
C ASN A 288 -19.72 -11.78 -37.95
N PRO A 289 -20.35 -11.71 -36.77
CA PRO A 289 -19.85 -11.05 -35.55
C PRO A 289 -18.60 -11.74 -34.98
N PRO A 290 -17.80 -11.03 -34.16
CA PRO A 290 -16.69 -11.64 -33.43
C PRO A 290 -17.15 -12.80 -32.57
N LYS A 291 -16.27 -13.79 -32.35
CA LYS A 291 -16.51 -14.94 -31.50
C LYS A 291 -15.93 -14.73 -30.09
N ASP A 292 -16.32 -15.58 -29.16
CA ASP A 292 -15.73 -15.65 -27.83
C ASP A 292 -14.50 -16.56 -27.80
N VAL A 293 -13.68 -16.46 -26.73
CA VAL A 293 -12.51 -17.33 -26.54
C VAL A 293 -12.71 -18.19 -25.30
N TYR A 294 -12.72 -19.51 -25.49
CA TYR A 294 -12.85 -20.50 -24.42
C TYR A 294 -11.49 -21.11 -24.12
N VAL A 295 -11.05 -20.95 -22.87
CA VAL A 295 -9.66 -21.24 -22.48
C VAL A 295 -9.61 -22.41 -21.51
N SER A 296 -8.88 -23.45 -21.89
CA SER A 296 -8.63 -24.63 -21.07
C SER A 296 -7.76 -24.29 -19.86
N LYS A 297 -7.88 -25.10 -18.80
CA LYS A 297 -7.03 -25.04 -17.62
C LYS A 297 -5.55 -25.08 -18.01
N GLY A 298 -4.73 -24.36 -17.26
CA GLY A 298 -3.29 -24.28 -17.52
C GLY A 298 -2.74 -22.90 -17.23
N THR A 299 -1.42 -22.70 -17.45
CA THR A 299 -0.75 -21.42 -17.22
C THR A 299 -0.31 -20.80 -18.54
N TYR A 300 -0.79 -19.59 -18.81
CA TYR A 300 -0.53 -18.79 -19.99
C TYR A 300 0.36 -17.61 -19.59
N ALA A 301 1.63 -17.65 -20.01
CA ALA A 301 2.61 -16.59 -19.69
C ALA A 301 2.48 -15.42 -20.67
N GLU A 302 1.34 -14.72 -20.65
CA GLU A 302 0.98 -13.68 -21.60
C GLU A 302 0.44 -12.42 -20.89
N ALA A 303 0.70 -11.24 -21.47
CA ALA A 303 -0.01 -10.00 -21.17
C ALA A 303 -1.18 -9.86 -22.16
N ILE A 304 -2.39 -9.98 -21.67
CA ILE A 304 -3.58 -10.04 -22.54
C ILE A 304 -4.07 -8.65 -22.90
N LYS A 305 -4.35 -8.45 -24.20
CA LYS A 305 -5.03 -7.26 -24.70
C LYS A 305 -6.37 -7.66 -25.29
N MET A 306 -7.44 -7.22 -24.66
CA MET A 306 -8.80 -7.43 -25.11
C MET A 306 -9.10 -6.67 -26.41
N THR A 307 -9.95 -7.24 -27.24
CA THR A 307 -10.44 -6.63 -28.47
C THR A 307 -11.95 -6.53 -28.42
N SER A 308 -12.53 -5.42 -28.90
CA SER A 308 -13.96 -5.19 -28.84
C SER A 308 -14.76 -6.30 -29.54
N GLY A 309 -15.78 -6.82 -28.87
CA GLY A 309 -16.63 -7.93 -29.35
C GLY A 309 -16.14 -9.33 -28.98
N VAL A 310 -14.98 -9.45 -28.30
CA VAL A 310 -14.41 -10.75 -27.91
C VAL A 310 -14.41 -10.86 -26.39
N SER A 311 -15.24 -11.73 -25.83
CA SER A 311 -15.17 -12.11 -24.42
C SER A 311 -14.20 -13.28 -24.22
N ILE A 312 -13.64 -13.42 -23.03
CA ILE A 312 -12.76 -14.53 -22.67
C ILE A 312 -13.31 -15.28 -21.45
N TYR A 313 -13.34 -16.59 -21.56
CA TYR A 313 -13.89 -17.48 -20.54
C TYR A 313 -12.87 -18.59 -20.21
N GLY A 314 -12.44 -18.65 -18.96
CA GLY A 314 -11.62 -19.73 -18.42
C GLY A 314 -12.45 -20.85 -17.81
N GLY A 315 -11.77 -21.77 -17.13
CA GLY A 315 -12.39 -22.86 -16.39
C GLY A 315 -12.75 -24.08 -17.24
N TYR A 316 -12.36 -24.15 -18.49
CA TYR A 316 -12.56 -25.32 -19.34
C TYR A 316 -11.46 -26.38 -19.15
N ASP A 317 -11.76 -27.61 -19.53
CA ASP A 317 -10.80 -28.72 -19.54
C ASP A 317 -10.83 -29.44 -20.89
N ALA A 318 -9.87 -29.15 -21.75
CA ALA A 318 -9.74 -29.76 -23.07
C ALA A 318 -9.62 -31.30 -23.01
N SER A 319 -9.03 -31.86 -21.93
CA SER A 319 -8.89 -33.30 -21.74
C SER A 319 -10.20 -34.00 -21.32
N SER A 320 -11.19 -33.23 -20.87
CA SER A 320 -12.51 -33.71 -20.41
C SER A 320 -13.63 -33.10 -21.27
N GLN A 321 -13.51 -33.20 -22.58
CA GLN A 321 -14.51 -32.72 -23.57
C GLN A 321 -14.89 -31.23 -23.34
N TRP A 322 -13.95 -30.40 -22.88
CA TRP A 322 -14.16 -28.98 -22.58
C TRP A 322 -15.22 -28.72 -21.49
N ALA A 323 -15.42 -29.69 -20.59
CA ALA A 323 -16.24 -29.48 -19.41
C ALA A 323 -15.71 -28.28 -18.61
N ARG A 324 -16.62 -27.40 -18.16
CA ARG A 324 -16.28 -26.18 -17.44
C ARG A 324 -16.58 -26.32 -15.95
N ALA A 325 -15.65 -25.89 -15.09
CA ALA A 325 -15.80 -25.94 -13.63
C ALA A 325 -14.87 -24.95 -12.93
N LYS A 326 -15.22 -24.53 -11.70
CA LYS A 326 -14.36 -23.69 -10.85
C LYS A 326 -13.02 -24.35 -10.50
N THR A 327 -12.97 -25.66 -10.46
CA THR A 327 -11.75 -26.45 -10.16
C THR A 327 -10.76 -26.46 -11.32
N ASN A 328 -11.18 -26.13 -12.52
CA ASN A 328 -10.34 -26.04 -13.72
C ASN A 328 -9.62 -24.67 -13.73
N VAL A 329 -8.48 -24.57 -13.07
CA VAL A 329 -7.76 -23.29 -12.91
C VAL A 329 -7.09 -22.87 -14.22
N THR A 330 -7.56 -21.77 -14.80
CA THR A 330 -6.96 -21.11 -15.98
C THR A 330 -6.21 -19.88 -15.53
N THR A 331 -4.86 -19.90 -15.63
CA THR A 331 -3.99 -18.83 -15.11
C THR A 331 -3.41 -17.98 -16.23
N ILE A 332 -3.60 -16.67 -16.15
CA ILE A 332 -2.87 -15.66 -16.92
C ILE A 332 -1.74 -15.14 -16.03
N ALA A 333 -0.51 -15.62 -16.27
CA ALA A 333 0.69 -15.20 -15.57
C ALA A 333 1.43 -14.15 -16.43
N SER A 334 1.03 -12.89 -16.30
CA SER A 334 1.60 -11.83 -17.15
C SER A 334 3.05 -11.53 -16.82
N PRO A 335 3.97 -11.54 -17.80
CA PRO A 335 5.33 -11.05 -17.62
C PRO A 335 5.39 -9.51 -17.54
N SER A 336 4.29 -8.82 -17.79
CA SER A 336 4.16 -7.37 -17.73
C SER A 336 3.54 -6.92 -16.41
N SER A 337 3.74 -5.67 -16.04
CA SER A 337 3.03 -5.05 -14.92
C SER A 337 1.52 -4.80 -15.18
N VAL A 338 1.01 -5.17 -16.34
CA VAL A 338 -0.43 -5.23 -16.63
C VAL A 338 -0.78 -6.65 -17.04
N GLY A 339 -1.73 -7.27 -16.32
CA GLY A 339 -2.20 -8.63 -16.59
C GLY A 339 -3.10 -8.68 -17.82
N VAL A 340 -4.22 -7.99 -17.74
CA VAL A 340 -5.21 -7.86 -18.82
C VAL A 340 -5.50 -6.39 -19.07
N LEU A 341 -5.39 -5.96 -20.32
CA LEU A 341 -5.74 -4.62 -20.78
C LEU A 341 -7.04 -4.66 -21.61
N ALA A 342 -8.09 -4.01 -21.10
CA ALA A 342 -9.36 -3.79 -21.76
C ALA A 342 -9.51 -2.31 -22.13
N LYS A 343 -9.13 -1.91 -23.34
CA LYS A 343 -9.09 -0.50 -23.74
C LYS A 343 -9.93 -0.22 -24.99
N GLY A 344 -10.83 0.76 -24.88
CA GLY A 344 -11.63 1.24 -25.99
C GLY A 344 -12.67 0.23 -26.46
N LEU A 345 -13.18 -0.62 -25.57
CA LEU A 345 -14.19 -1.62 -25.90
C LEU A 345 -15.55 -0.96 -26.07
N SER A 346 -16.19 -1.18 -27.23
CA SER A 346 -17.43 -0.49 -27.61
C SER A 346 -18.69 -1.33 -27.38
N VAL A 347 -18.55 -2.62 -27.08
CA VAL A 347 -19.66 -3.55 -26.79
C VAL A 347 -19.38 -4.27 -25.46
N ALA A 348 -20.44 -4.80 -24.85
CA ALA A 348 -20.34 -5.55 -23.60
C ALA A 348 -19.45 -6.80 -23.74
N GLN A 349 -18.56 -7.02 -22.79
CA GLN A 349 -17.61 -8.13 -22.82
C GLN A 349 -17.34 -8.68 -21.43
N ASP A 350 -16.99 -9.95 -21.36
CA ASP A 350 -16.72 -10.66 -20.13
C ASP A 350 -15.26 -11.11 -20.02
N ILE A 351 -14.75 -11.09 -18.82
CA ILE A 351 -13.53 -11.76 -18.36
C ILE A 351 -13.96 -12.66 -17.21
N GLN A 352 -14.00 -13.97 -17.43
CA GLN A 352 -14.64 -14.84 -16.47
C GLN A 352 -13.81 -16.08 -16.15
N LEU A 353 -13.71 -16.40 -14.85
CA LEU A 353 -13.10 -17.63 -14.33
C LEU A 353 -11.59 -17.75 -14.61
N PHE A 354 -10.83 -16.65 -14.47
CA PHE A 354 -9.38 -16.64 -14.58
C PHE A 354 -8.69 -16.39 -13.24
N THR A 355 -7.53 -17.02 -13.05
CA THR A 355 -6.51 -16.56 -12.12
C THR A 355 -5.57 -15.63 -12.88
N ILE A 356 -5.53 -14.34 -12.52
CA ILE A 356 -4.74 -13.33 -13.24
C ILE A 356 -3.67 -12.79 -12.30
N SER A 357 -2.40 -12.85 -12.74
CA SER A 357 -1.30 -12.20 -12.02
C SER A 357 -0.52 -11.27 -12.95
N SER A 358 -0.22 -10.07 -12.47
CA SER A 358 0.74 -9.16 -13.12
C SER A 358 2.07 -9.15 -12.38
N SER A 359 3.16 -8.93 -13.10
CA SER A 359 4.49 -8.81 -12.52
C SER A 359 4.65 -7.50 -11.73
N ASP A 360 5.64 -7.44 -10.84
CA ASP A 360 6.07 -6.20 -10.22
C ASP A 360 6.42 -5.16 -11.27
N ALA A 361 5.96 -3.93 -11.05
CA ALA A 361 6.33 -2.83 -11.93
C ALA A 361 7.80 -2.48 -11.78
N GLN A 362 8.46 -2.23 -12.90
CA GLN A 362 9.86 -1.86 -12.96
C GLN A 362 10.01 -0.47 -13.58
N GLY A 363 11.06 0.24 -13.16
CA GLY A 363 11.41 1.54 -13.72
C GLY A 363 10.41 2.65 -13.36
N GLN A 364 10.55 3.75 -14.09
CA GLN A 364 9.79 4.98 -13.85
C GLN A 364 9.16 5.48 -15.15
N SER A 365 8.14 6.32 -15.00
CA SER A 365 7.53 7.06 -16.11
C SER A 365 8.49 8.13 -16.67
N ALA A 366 8.13 8.73 -17.79
CA ALA A 366 8.88 9.86 -18.36
C ALA A 366 8.98 11.08 -17.41
N THR A 367 8.06 11.20 -16.46
CA THR A 367 8.06 12.23 -15.42
C THR A 367 8.89 11.88 -14.21
N GLY A 368 9.39 10.65 -14.08
CA GLY A 368 10.20 10.18 -12.96
C GLY A 368 9.40 9.47 -11.87
N ASP A 369 8.09 9.38 -11.99
CA ASP A 369 7.24 8.64 -11.06
C ASP A 369 7.39 7.13 -11.26
N GLY A 370 7.32 6.35 -10.19
CA GLY A 370 7.38 4.90 -10.28
C GLY A 370 6.24 4.33 -11.13
N ASN A 371 6.52 3.34 -11.96
CA ASN A 371 5.50 2.62 -12.72
C ASN A 371 4.60 1.80 -11.80
N SER A 372 3.34 1.58 -12.22
CA SER A 372 2.35 0.84 -11.44
C SER A 372 2.15 -0.58 -11.96
N SER A 373 1.75 -1.50 -11.06
CA SER A 373 1.30 -2.83 -11.42
C SER A 373 -0.22 -2.93 -11.32
N VAL A 374 -0.86 -3.55 -12.33
CA VAL A 374 -2.31 -3.66 -12.46
C VAL A 374 -2.69 -5.06 -12.95
N GLY A 375 -3.55 -5.76 -12.20
CA GLY A 375 -4.05 -7.07 -12.63
C GLY A 375 -4.94 -6.95 -13.86
N VAL A 376 -5.99 -6.12 -13.80
CA VAL A 376 -6.90 -5.84 -14.92
C VAL A 376 -7.05 -4.31 -15.07
N LEU A 377 -6.62 -3.77 -16.21
CA LEU A 377 -6.72 -2.35 -16.55
C LEU A 377 -7.81 -2.12 -17.59
N ILE A 378 -8.84 -1.35 -17.23
CA ILE A 378 -10.00 -1.07 -18.08
C ILE A 378 -10.05 0.43 -18.37
N VAL A 379 -9.91 0.82 -19.64
CA VAL A 379 -9.77 2.24 -20.05
C VAL A 379 -10.71 2.57 -21.19
N SER A 380 -11.52 3.62 -21.02
CA SER A 380 -12.39 4.18 -22.07
C SER A 380 -13.24 3.14 -22.78
N SER A 381 -13.79 2.17 -22.01
CA SER A 381 -14.61 1.07 -22.51
C SER A 381 -16.08 1.38 -22.25
N SER A 382 -16.77 1.85 -23.30
CA SER A 382 -18.16 2.30 -23.23
C SER A 382 -19.19 1.16 -23.29
N GLY A 383 -18.80 -0.01 -23.82
CA GLY A 383 -19.66 -1.17 -23.96
C GLY A 383 -19.99 -1.90 -22.67
N GLY A 384 -19.23 -1.61 -21.60
CA GLY A 384 -19.31 -2.34 -20.34
C GLY A 384 -18.36 -3.55 -20.31
N VAL A 385 -17.76 -3.78 -19.14
CA VAL A 385 -16.89 -4.96 -18.92
C VAL A 385 -17.33 -5.65 -17.64
N THR A 386 -17.58 -6.96 -17.72
CA THR A 386 -17.85 -7.79 -16.55
C THR A 386 -16.59 -8.60 -16.21
N VAL A 387 -16.15 -8.53 -14.96
CA VAL A 387 -15.07 -9.36 -14.41
C VAL A 387 -15.71 -10.25 -13.35
N ALA A 388 -15.85 -11.55 -13.62
CA ALA A 388 -16.62 -12.43 -12.77
C ALA A 388 -15.91 -13.75 -12.45
N GLY A 389 -16.01 -14.20 -11.18
CA GLY A 389 -15.45 -15.48 -10.73
C GLY A 389 -13.92 -15.56 -10.85
N CYS A 390 -13.24 -14.43 -10.89
CA CYS A 390 -11.78 -14.35 -11.07
C CYS A 390 -11.03 -14.33 -9.74
N THR A 391 -9.75 -14.73 -9.79
CA THR A 391 -8.77 -14.46 -8.74
C THR A 391 -7.69 -13.55 -9.33
N ILE A 392 -7.54 -12.33 -8.82
CA ILE A 392 -6.68 -11.31 -9.44
C ILE A 392 -5.62 -10.86 -8.44
N SER A 393 -4.35 -10.95 -8.83
CA SER A 393 -3.21 -10.50 -8.04
C SER A 393 -2.37 -9.49 -8.83
N ALA A 394 -2.20 -8.28 -8.30
CA ALA A 394 -1.25 -7.33 -8.86
C ALA A 394 0.11 -7.43 -8.16
N GLY A 395 1.18 -7.25 -8.91
CA GLY A 395 2.54 -7.11 -8.38
C GLY A 395 2.75 -5.77 -7.66
N ALA A 396 3.94 -5.54 -7.11
CA ALA A 396 4.29 -4.30 -6.44
C ALA A 396 4.47 -3.12 -7.42
N GLY A 397 4.21 -1.89 -6.95
CA GLY A 397 4.55 -0.66 -7.65
C GLY A 397 6.05 -0.33 -7.57
N ALA A 398 6.59 0.35 -8.56
CA ALA A 398 7.99 0.77 -8.60
C ALA A 398 8.26 2.05 -7.77
N LYS A 399 9.50 2.22 -7.30
CA LYS A 399 9.93 3.42 -6.58
C LYS A 399 10.00 4.63 -7.52
N GLY A 400 9.62 5.84 -7.04
CA GLY A 400 9.85 7.12 -7.72
C GLY A 400 11.31 7.58 -7.63
N ILE A 401 11.73 8.42 -8.59
CA ILE A 401 13.08 8.99 -8.62
C ILE A 401 13.27 10.01 -7.49
N ASP A 402 14.47 10.06 -6.94
CA ASP A 402 14.85 11.06 -5.94
C ASP A 402 14.97 12.44 -6.60
N GLY A 403 14.53 13.51 -5.94
CA GLY A 403 14.65 14.88 -6.40
C GLY A 403 16.09 15.36 -6.40
N ALA A 404 16.48 16.12 -7.40
CA ALA A 404 17.83 16.68 -7.49
C ALA A 404 18.05 17.81 -6.46
N THR A 405 19.26 17.93 -5.97
CA THR A 405 19.71 19.07 -5.16
C THR A 405 19.64 20.36 -5.97
N GLY A 406 19.29 21.47 -5.36
CA GLY A 406 19.27 22.78 -5.97
C GLY A 406 20.67 23.29 -6.33
N ASP A 407 20.73 24.18 -7.31
CA ASP A 407 21.99 24.78 -7.75
C ASP A 407 22.60 25.66 -6.67
N THR A 408 23.94 25.65 -6.56
CA THR A 408 24.65 26.56 -5.66
C THR A 408 24.57 28.00 -6.20
N GLY A 409 24.29 28.96 -5.31
CA GLY A 409 24.31 30.40 -5.65
C GLY A 409 25.69 30.86 -6.09
N THR A 410 25.74 31.80 -7.03
CA THR A 410 27.03 32.39 -7.47
C THR A 410 27.58 33.34 -6.44
N SER A 411 28.90 33.41 -6.35
CA SER A 411 29.58 34.34 -5.40
C SER A 411 29.45 35.80 -5.87
N GLY A 412 29.41 36.73 -4.92
CA GLY A 412 29.52 38.15 -5.19
C GLY A 412 30.92 38.51 -5.70
N ALA A 413 31.03 39.56 -6.51
CA ALA A 413 32.30 40.03 -7.00
C ALA A 413 33.07 40.78 -5.91
N MET A 414 34.39 40.73 -6.00
CA MET A 414 35.29 41.49 -5.14
C MET A 414 35.17 42.99 -5.39
N GLY A 415 35.24 43.83 -4.34
CA GLY A 415 35.44 45.25 -4.47
C GLY A 415 36.83 45.57 -5.00
N THR A 416 36.98 46.64 -5.76
CA THR A 416 38.29 47.06 -6.28
C THR A 416 39.04 47.91 -5.24
N GLY A 417 40.37 47.86 -5.28
CA GLY A 417 41.19 48.75 -4.46
C GLY A 417 41.09 50.19 -4.91
N GLY A 418 41.27 51.14 -3.96
CA GLY A 418 41.49 52.55 -4.29
C GLY A 418 42.82 52.74 -5.04
N SER A 419 42.95 53.79 -5.83
CA SER A 419 44.16 54.11 -6.61
C SER A 419 44.42 55.62 -6.53
N GLY A 420 45.54 56.00 -5.93
CA GLY A 420 45.79 57.42 -5.68
C GLY A 420 44.69 58.04 -4.81
N GLN A 421 44.10 59.12 -5.26
CA GLN A 421 42.95 59.76 -4.59
C GLN A 421 41.60 59.12 -4.91
N THR A 422 41.53 58.32 -5.98
CA THR A 422 40.28 57.75 -6.43
C THR A 422 39.90 56.55 -5.62
N HIS A 423 38.61 56.45 -5.31
CA HIS A 423 38.04 55.35 -4.58
C HIS A 423 37.98 54.06 -5.42
N GLY A 424 37.98 52.94 -4.81
CA GLY A 424 37.69 51.64 -5.39
C GLY A 424 36.19 51.45 -5.60
N ALA A 425 35.79 50.87 -6.74
CA ALA A 425 34.42 50.53 -6.99
C ALA A 425 33.95 49.34 -6.12
N GLY A 426 32.70 49.35 -5.68
CA GLY A 426 32.05 48.24 -5.04
C GLY A 426 31.92 47.03 -5.99
N GLY A 427 32.07 45.81 -5.44
CA GLY A 427 31.85 44.57 -6.17
C GLY A 427 30.38 44.40 -6.51
N THR A 428 30.08 43.84 -7.70
CA THR A 428 28.71 43.50 -8.08
C THR A 428 28.23 42.32 -7.26
N GLY A 429 26.99 42.39 -6.74
CA GLY A 429 26.32 41.37 -5.99
C GLY A 429 25.06 40.88 -6.70
N CYS A 430 24.47 39.82 -6.19
CA CYS A 430 23.30 39.18 -6.74
C CYS A 430 22.06 40.09 -6.61
N GLY A 431 21.31 40.27 -7.73
CA GLY A 431 20.05 41.01 -7.70
C GLY A 431 20.18 42.49 -7.33
N GLY A 432 21.40 43.04 -7.32
CA GLY A 432 21.68 44.43 -6.94
C GLY A 432 22.23 44.61 -5.50
N ALA A 433 22.58 43.51 -4.79
CA ALA A 433 23.26 43.55 -3.49
C ALA A 433 24.75 43.91 -3.67
N GLY A 434 25.04 45.00 -4.35
CA GLY A 434 26.42 45.45 -4.61
C GLY A 434 27.10 45.97 -3.39
N GLY A 435 28.45 45.87 -3.36
CA GLY A 435 29.29 46.54 -2.40
C GLY A 435 29.25 48.06 -2.58
N GLY A 436 29.38 48.80 -1.47
CA GLY A 436 29.51 50.26 -1.53
C GLY A 436 30.85 50.67 -2.13
N PRO A 437 30.91 51.66 -3.03
CA PRO A 437 32.17 52.25 -3.43
C PRO A 437 32.90 52.93 -2.23
N GLY A 438 34.22 52.95 -2.28
CA GLY A 438 35.02 53.68 -1.32
C GLY A 438 34.78 55.16 -1.38
N GLY A 439 35.30 55.92 -0.41
CA GLY A 439 35.37 57.35 -0.42
C GLY A 439 36.63 57.87 -1.12
N ASP A 440 36.53 58.97 -1.83
CA ASP A 440 37.71 59.63 -2.44
C ASP A 440 38.62 60.15 -1.38
N GLY A 441 39.93 60.04 -1.60
CA GLY A 441 40.96 60.67 -0.80
C GLY A 441 40.86 62.20 -0.90
N ALA A 442 41.27 62.90 0.14
CA ALA A 442 41.31 64.34 0.11
C ALA A 442 42.14 64.81 -1.07
N ASN A 443 41.62 65.80 -1.82
CA ASN A 443 42.47 66.54 -2.78
C ASN A 443 43.59 67.28 -2.10
N ALA A 444 44.70 67.53 -2.84
CA ALA A 444 45.73 68.39 -2.41
C ALA A 444 45.10 69.80 -2.12
N GLY A 445 45.23 70.23 -0.84
CA GLY A 445 44.65 71.49 -0.34
C GLY A 445 43.25 71.36 0.31
N THR A 446 42.64 70.18 0.35
CA THR A 446 41.44 69.89 1.14
C THR A 446 41.81 69.11 2.40
N ASN A 447 41.01 69.32 3.49
CA ASN A 447 41.39 68.84 4.80
C ASN A 447 40.93 67.43 5.11
N SER A 448 39.88 66.92 4.49
CA SER A 448 39.35 65.61 4.80
C SER A 448 38.93 64.83 3.51
N GLY A 449 39.04 63.52 3.53
CA GLY A 449 38.56 62.65 2.49
C GLY A 449 37.04 62.59 2.47
N SER A 450 36.49 61.81 1.58
CA SER A 450 35.03 61.52 1.52
C SER A 450 34.72 60.23 2.33
N PRO A 451 33.52 60.12 2.91
CA PRO A 451 33.10 58.86 3.51
C PRO A 451 32.94 57.79 2.41
N GLY A 452 33.16 56.55 2.75
CA GLY A 452 32.73 55.43 1.90
C GLY A 452 31.22 55.39 1.80
N ASN A 453 30.67 54.58 0.92
CA ASN A 453 29.23 54.30 0.82
C ASN A 453 28.88 53.02 1.49
N PRO A 454 27.66 52.88 2.07
CA PRO A 454 27.19 51.58 2.54
C PRO A 454 26.99 50.64 1.35
N GLY A 455 27.04 49.35 1.61
CA GLY A 455 26.61 48.34 0.65
C GLY A 455 25.12 48.51 0.29
N THR A 456 24.68 47.82 -0.73
CA THR A 456 23.26 47.81 -1.11
C THR A 456 22.58 46.52 -0.65
N GLN A 457 21.27 46.61 -0.42
CA GLN A 457 20.40 45.49 -0.05
C GLN A 457 19.32 45.28 -1.14
N VAL A 458 18.99 44.03 -1.44
CA VAL A 458 17.79 43.68 -2.19
C VAL A 458 16.66 43.29 -1.24
N SER A 459 15.43 43.38 -1.68
CA SER A 459 14.26 43.01 -0.88
C SER A 459 14.39 41.56 -0.37
N GLY A 460 14.32 41.37 0.95
CA GLY A 460 14.48 40.06 1.58
C GLY A 460 15.94 39.57 1.71
N GLY A 461 16.91 40.32 1.19
CA GLY A 461 18.34 39.96 1.29
C GLY A 461 18.98 40.31 2.63
N GLY A 462 20.24 39.91 2.82
CA GLY A 462 21.04 40.23 4.00
C GLY A 462 21.23 41.74 4.19
N ILE A 463 21.43 42.16 5.45
CA ILE A 463 21.66 43.59 5.80
C ILE A 463 22.95 44.05 5.15
N PRO A 464 23.00 45.25 4.52
CA PRO A 464 24.22 45.78 3.91
C PRO A 464 25.23 46.22 4.99
N GLY A 465 26.50 46.14 4.67
CA GLY A 465 27.61 46.67 5.51
C GLY A 465 27.57 48.19 5.59
N PRO A 466 27.85 48.78 6.74
CA PRO A 466 27.87 50.22 6.92
C PRO A 466 29.03 50.89 6.13
N ALA A 467 28.96 52.18 5.96
CA ALA A 467 30.02 52.99 5.33
C ALA A 467 31.22 53.19 6.21
N GLY A 468 32.42 53.34 5.65
CA GLY A 468 33.63 53.74 6.35
C GLY A 468 33.68 55.23 6.63
N ALA A 469 34.17 55.63 7.81
CA ALA A 469 34.32 57.01 8.19
C ALA A 469 35.44 57.73 7.41
N VAL A 470 35.35 59.03 7.26
CA VAL A 470 36.38 59.86 6.63
C VAL A 470 37.68 59.92 7.47
N GLY A 471 38.81 60.00 6.82
CA GLY A 471 40.06 60.38 7.44
C GLY A 471 40.15 61.85 7.77
N GLY A 472 40.54 62.21 8.99
CA GLY A 472 40.72 63.58 9.40
C GLY A 472 41.94 64.24 8.73
N ALA A 473 41.88 65.58 8.62
CA ALA A 473 42.94 66.37 8.05
C ALA A 473 44.25 66.31 8.88
N GLY A 474 45.36 66.29 8.17
CA GLY A 474 46.66 66.68 8.77
C GLY A 474 46.86 68.16 8.65
N SER A 475 47.71 68.77 9.49
CA SER A 475 48.02 70.16 9.41
C SER A 475 49.55 70.39 9.36
N CYS A 476 49.94 71.51 8.70
CA CYS A 476 51.29 71.98 8.79
C CYS A 476 51.21 73.43 9.23
N THR A 477 51.85 73.73 10.41
CA THR A 477 51.98 75.06 10.93
C THR A 477 53.43 75.32 11.08
N THR A 478 53.84 76.60 11.37
CA THR A 478 55.25 77.01 11.58
C THR A 478 55.87 76.30 12.77
N THR A 479 55.12 75.67 13.63
CA THR A 479 55.59 75.02 14.85
C THR A 479 55.32 73.54 14.95
N SER A 480 54.43 72.97 14.14
CA SER A 480 54.08 71.57 14.16
C SER A 480 53.53 71.09 12.78
N SER A 481 53.80 69.81 12.50
CA SER A 481 53.24 69.12 11.34
C SER A 481 52.57 67.84 11.80
N SER A 482 51.39 67.50 11.20
CA SER A 482 50.74 66.22 11.41
C SER A 482 50.40 65.63 10.07
N ASN A 483 50.49 64.31 9.99
CA ASN A 483 50.05 63.54 8.86
C ASN A 483 48.54 63.58 8.74
N GLY A 484 48.03 63.39 7.50
CA GLY A 484 46.63 63.12 7.28
C GLY A 484 46.23 61.85 8.00
N GLN A 485 45.06 61.86 8.58
CA GLN A 485 44.53 60.66 9.27
C GLN A 485 44.08 59.64 8.29
N PRO A 486 44.20 58.31 8.53
CA PRO A 486 43.66 57.28 7.67
C PRO A 486 42.18 57.33 7.65
N GLY A 487 41.59 56.92 6.50
CA GLY A 487 40.17 56.67 6.35
C GLY A 487 39.72 55.45 7.15
N GLY A 488 38.53 55.52 7.69
CA GLY A 488 37.98 54.42 8.51
C GLY A 488 37.57 53.21 7.64
N THR A 489 37.81 52.02 8.16
CA THR A 489 37.22 50.79 7.65
C THR A 489 35.80 50.66 8.20
N PRO A 490 34.80 50.21 7.39
CA PRO A 490 33.47 49.94 7.90
C PRO A 490 33.48 48.95 9.06
N THR A 491 32.52 49.05 9.98
CA THR A 491 32.50 48.28 11.23
C THR A 491 32.01 46.86 11.09
N GLY A 492 31.52 46.45 9.92
CA GLY A 492 31.07 45.08 9.67
C GLY A 492 30.86 44.73 8.22
N PRO A 493 30.91 43.44 7.88
CA PRO A 493 30.58 42.93 6.54
C PRO A 493 29.09 43.06 6.24
N GLY A 494 28.69 42.76 5.01
CA GLY A 494 27.31 42.55 4.65
C GLY A 494 26.74 41.31 5.38
N GLY A 495 25.51 41.37 5.81
CA GLY A 495 24.81 40.25 6.48
C GLY A 495 24.51 39.08 5.55
N PRO A 496 24.36 37.86 6.08
CA PRO A 496 23.99 36.70 5.30
C PRO A 496 22.54 36.80 4.78
N GLY A 497 22.27 36.17 3.65
CA GLY A 497 20.90 35.94 3.15
C GLY A 497 20.19 34.89 3.97
N GLY A 498 18.87 34.95 4.02
CA GLY A 498 18.03 33.96 4.69
C GLY A 498 17.83 32.70 3.84
N PRO A 499 17.58 31.54 4.46
CA PRO A 499 17.30 30.30 3.75
C PRO A 499 15.95 30.38 3.03
N GLY A 500 15.82 29.64 1.92
CA GLY A 500 14.57 29.42 1.22
C GLY A 500 13.59 28.58 2.04
N ALA A 501 12.29 28.83 1.86
CA ALA A 501 11.28 27.99 2.49
C ALA A 501 11.30 26.56 1.90
N ASN A 502 11.05 25.58 2.76
CA ASN A 502 10.96 24.18 2.37
C ASN A 502 9.65 23.89 1.62
N GLY A 503 9.67 22.87 0.74
CA GLY A 503 8.50 22.35 0.05
C GLY A 503 7.55 21.61 1.00
N THR A 504 6.25 21.62 0.67
CA THR A 504 5.19 20.94 1.42
C THR A 504 4.88 19.57 0.84
N ALA A 505 4.37 18.64 1.65
CA ALA A 505 3.95 17.32 1.17
C ALA A 505 2.82 17.41 0.13
N GLY A 506 2.81 16.47 -0.82
CA GLY A 506 1.72 16.27 -1.78
C GLY A 506 0.51 15.57 -1.15
N GLN A 507 -0.54 15.36 -1.95
CA GLN A 507 -1.74 14.60 -1.57
C GLN A 507 -1.44 13.09 -1.46
N THR A 508 -2.38 12.30 -0.90
CA THR A 508 -2.18 10.86 -0.62
C THR A 508 -2.61 9.94 -1.77
N ILE A 509 -3.45 10.41 -2.68
CA ILE A 509 -3.94 9.63 -3.83
C ILE A 509 -3.70 10.42 -5.11
N GLY A 510 -3.32 9.71 -6.16
CA GLY A 510 -3.09 10.26 -7.49
C GLY A 510 -4.29 10.15 -8.40
N THR A 511 -4.07 10.40 -9.68
CA THR A 511 -5.06 10.33 -10.74
C THR A 511 -4.59 9.42 -11.87
N PHE A 512 -5.44 9.20 -12.87
CA PHE A 512 -5.06 8.54 -14.12
C PHE A 512 -4.98 9.54 -15.27
N ASP A 513 -3.98 9.35 -16.13
CA ASP A 513 -3.92 10.03 -17.42
C ASP A 513 -4.92 9.41 -18.43
N SER A 514 -5.06 10.00 -19.61
CA SER A 514 -5.94 9.50 -20.67
C SER A 514 -5.54 8.15 -21.25
N SER A 515 -4.32 7.70 -20.97
CA SER A 515 -3.80 6.40 -21.42
C SER A 515 -4.09 5.30 -20.40
N GLY A 516 -4.50 5.65 -19.16
CA GLY A 516 -4.74 4.74 -18.07
C GLY A 516 -3.52 4.53 -17.16
N ASN A 517 -2.45 5.35 -17.30
CA ASN A 517 -1.34 5.29 -16.38
C ASN A 517 -1.67 6.04 -15.09
N TYR A 518 -1.35 5.45 -13.96
CA TYR A 518 -1.50 6.12 -12.67
C TYR A 518 -0.40 7.18 -12.50
N VAL A 519 -0.80 8.39 -12.15
CA VAL A 519 0.06 9.54 -11.88
C VAL A 519 -0.06 9.88 -10.40
N PRO A 520 0.94 9.55 -9.58
CA PRO A 520 0.93 9.89 -8.16
C PRO A 520 1.01 11.43 -7.99
N PRO A 521 0.52 11.98 -6.86
CA PRO A 521 0.57 13.40 -6.63
C PRO A 521 2.02 13.87 -6.46
N PRO A 522 2.42 15.00 -7.07
CA PRO A 522 3.77 15.54 -6.92
C PRO A 522 4.00 16.05 -5.50
N GLY A 523 5.24 15.94 -5.03
CA GLY A 523 5.72 16.65 -3.85
C GLY A 523 5.90 18.16 -4.14
N GLY A 524 6.08 18.97 -3.10
CA GLY A 524 6.38 20.41 -3.22
C GLY A 524 7.87 20.67 -3.41
N THR A 525 8.23 21.56 -4.34
CA THR A 525 9.60 22.08 -4.48
C THR A 525 9.91 23.06 -3.36
N GLY A 526 11.19 23.23 -3.00
CA GLY A 526 11.64 24.31 -2.14
C GLY A 526 11.59 25.67 -2.84
N ASN A 527 11.94 26.72 -2.13
CA ASN A 527 12.13 28.07 -2.66
C ASN A 527 13.60 28.44 -2.73
N ASN A 528 13.96 29.46 -3.55
CA ASN A 528 15.31 30.00 -3.57
C ASN A 528 15.67 30.58 -2.20
N GLY A 529 16.95 30.49 -1.82
CA GLY A 529 17.54 31.30 -0.75
C GLY A 529 17.61 32.76 -1.17
N THR A 530 17.72 33.69 -0.18
CA THR A 530 17.86 35.11 -0.47
C THR A 530 19.33 35.51 -0.61
N PRO A 531 19.63 36.56 -1.41
CA PRO A 531 21.01 37.07 -1.52
C PRO A 531 21.56 37.62 -0.21
N GLY A 532 22.87 37.58 -0.06
CA GLY A 532 23.60 38.31 1.02
C GLY A 532 23.63 39.80 0.75
N GLY A 533 23.88 40.60 1.83
CA GLY A 533 24.06 42.04 1.72
C GLY A 533 25.45 42.41 1.15
N GLY A 534 25.52 43.51 0.43
CA GLY A 534 26.80 44.06 -0.02
C GLY A 534 27.63 44.59 1.16
N GLY A 535 28.96 44.52 1.08
CA GLY A 535 29.92 45.14 2.05
C GLY A 535 29.97 46.64 1.86
N GLY A 536 30.30 47.39 2.93
CA GLY A 536 30.53 48.83 2.87
C GLY A 536 31.90 49.19 2.28
N GLY A 537 31.95 50.32 1.59
CA GLY A 537 33.22 50.88 1.11
C GLY A 537 34.03 51.58 2.23
N GLY A 538 35.32 51.50 2.20
CA GLY A 538 36.25 52.22 3.11
C GLY A 538 36.23 53.74 2.90
N GLY A 539 36.42 54.51 3.93
CA GLY A 539 36.55 55.96 3.82
C GLY A 539 37.87 56.41 3.17
N GLY A 540 37.86 57.54 2.50
CA GLY A 540 39.05 58.16 1.97
C GLY A 540 39.96 58.74 3.05
N GLY A 541 41.28 58.70 2.86
CA GLY A 541 42.27 59.28 3.77
C GLY A 541 42.29 60.81 3.73
N GLY A 542 42.60 61.45 4.82
CA GLY A 542 42.75 62.92 4.91
C GLY A 542 44.00 63.40 4.24
N GLY A 543 43.91 64.56 3.60
CA GLY A 543 45.04 65.25 3.02
C GLY A 543 45.73 66.14 4.05
N THR A 544 46.89 66.68 3.72
CA THR A 544 47.54 67.75 4.52
C THR A 544 47.36 69.09 3.80
N SER A 545 46.90 70.13 4.46
CA SER A 545 46.79 71.47 3.94
C SER A 545 47.89 72.37 4.48
N HIS A 546 48.28 73.34 3.69
CA HIS A 546 49.12 74.41 4.06
C HIS A 546 48.25 75.55 4.58
N GLY A 547 48.37 75.85 5.88
CA GLY A 547 47.62 76.99 6.50
C GLY A 547 48.43 78.23 6.48
N GLY A 548 48.06 79.07 5.55
CA GLY A 548 48.26 80.53 5.57
C GLY A 548 49.67 81.12 5.59
N SER A 549 49.81 82.11 4.78
CA SER A 549 50.88 83.16 4.70
C SER A 549 52.32 82.69 4.84
N LEU A 550 53.02 82.77 3.73
CA LEU A 550 54.44 82.49 3.57
C LEU A 550 55.28 83.40 4.49
N VAL A 551 55.79 82.91 5.63
CA VAL A 551 56.95 83.48 6.29
C VAL A 551 57.98 82.35 6.29
N GLU A 552 58.92 82.43 5.34
CA GLU A 552 60.11 81.55 5.35
C GLU A 552 60.98 81.84 6.59
N ILE A 553 61.08 80.86 7.44
CA ILE A 553 62.11 80.83 8.50
C ILE A 553 63.05 79.68 8.15
N PRO A 554 64.33 79.98 7.74
CA PRO A 554 65.29 78.92 7.51
C PRO A 554 65.65 78.14 8.79
N PRO A 555 65.83 76.82 8.81
CA PRO A 555 66.16 76.01 7.63
C PRO A 555 65.05 75.11 7.10
N CYS A 556 63.80 75.20 7.57
CA CYS A 556 62.70 74.31 7.14
C CYS A 556 61.46 75.13 6.73
N SER A 557 61.17 75.20 5.44
CA SER A 557 59.90 75.70 4.90
C SER A 557 58.92 74.58 4.65
N CYS A 558 57.66 74.77 5.04
CA CYS A 558 56.63 73.96 4.55
C CYS A 558 56.45 74.32 3.05
N GLY A 559 57.07 73.55 2.16
CA GLY A 559 56.93 73.80 0.71
C GLY A 559 55.44 73.78 0.24
N ASP A 560 55.17 74.40 -0.88
CA ASP A 560 53.81 74.56 -1.48
C ASP A 560 53.10 73.30 -1.83
N ASN A 561 53.58 72.13 -1.48
CA ASN A 561 53.02 70.86 -1.82
C ASN A 561 51.99 70.43 -0.78
N SER A 562 50.73 70.67 -1.07
CA SER A 562 49.58 69.98 -0.48
C SER A 562 49.66 68.54 -0.80
N ILE A 563 49.51 67.64 0.18
CA ILE A 563 49.58 66.17 0.02
C ILE A 563 48.20 65.62 0.04
N ALA A 564 47.89 64.82 -0.99
CA ALA A 564 46.62 64.18 -1.15
C ALA A 564 46.46 62.90 -0.27
N GLY A 565 45.25 62.66 0.21
CA GLY A 565 44.92 61.43 0.89
C GLY A 565 44.66 60.30 -0.13
N GLY A 566 44.83 59.07 0.32
CA GLY A 566 44.51 57.87 -0.53
C GLY A 566 43.01 57.58 -0.60
N GLY A 567 42.55 57.11 -1.75
CA GLY A 567 41.16 56.69 -1.95
C GLY A 567 40.86 55.39 -1.18
N GLY A 568 39.66 55.27 -0.63
CA GLY A 568 39.18 54.09 0.06
C GLY A 568 38.90 52.92 -0.91
N GLY A 569 39.04 51.69 -0.45
CA GLY A 569 38.66 50.49 -1.19
C GLY A 569 37.17 50.25 -1.24
N GLY A 570 36.68 49.66 -2.30
CA GLY A 570 35.26 49.27 -2.45
C GLY A 570 34.89 48.04 -1.61
N GLY A 571 33.70 47.93 -1.15
CA GLY A 571 33.16 46.73 -0.49
C GLY A 571 32.87 45.59 -1.49
N GLY A 572 32.83 44.35 -1.02
CA GLY A 572 32.46 43.20 -1.79
C GLY A 572 30.95 43.12 -2.06
N GLY A 573 30.55 42.54 -3.18
CA GLY A 573 29.17 42.28 -3.49
C GLY A 573 28.59 41.11 -2.70
N GLY A 574 27.29 41.07 -2.40
CA GLY A 574 26.62 39.97 -1.73
C GLY A 574 26.53 38.72 -2.62
N GLY A 575 26.68 37.54 -2.06
CA GLY A 575 26.50 36.27 -2.74
C GLY A 575 25.06 35.99 -3.09
N CYS A 576 24.80 35.24 -4.14
CA CYS A 576 23.46 34.81 -4.53
C CYS A 576 22.90 33.75 -3.60
N GLY A 577 21.60 33.72 -3.39
CA GLY A 577 20.92 32.61 -2.72
C GLY A 577 21.05 31.30 -3.51
N GLY A 578 21.07 30.18 -2.82
CA GLY A 578 21.06 28.85 -3.41
C GLY A 578 19.73 28.54 -4.09
N GLY A 579 19.74 27.72 -5.14
CA GLY A 579 18.56 27.25 -5.83
C GLY A 579 17.73 26.28 -5.00
N PRO A 580 16.42 26.11 -5.29
CA PRO A 580 15.54 25.21 -4.58
C PRO A 580 15.86 23.76 -4.89
N GLY A 581 15.71 22.84 -3.92
CA GLY A 581 15.66 21.42 -4.14
C GLY A 581 14.47 21.05 -5.01
N LYS A 582 14.59 20.02 -5.81
CA LYS A 582 13.50 19.45 -6.62
C LYS A 582 12.74 18.43 -5.82
N ALA A 583 11.39 18.37 -6.00
CA ALA A 583 10.56 17.41 -5.32
C ALA A 583 10.97 15.97 -5.65
N GLY A 584 10.84 15.07 -4.66
CA GLY A 584 10.88 13.64 -4.93
C GLY A 584 9.66 13.20 -5.74
N HIS A 585 9.84 12.26 -6.65
CA HIS A 585 8.78 11.73 -7.47
C HIS A 585 7.96 10.69 -6.73
N GLY A 586 6.65 10.54 -7.06
CA GLY A 586 5.77 9.60 -6.40
C GLY A 586 6.10 8.15 -6.75
N GLY A 587 5.80 7.22 -5.83
CA GLY A 587 5.87 5.79 -6.06
C GLY A 587 4.68 5.30 -6.90
N GLY A 588 4.88 4.27 -7.71
CA GLY A 588 3.83 3.63 -8.49
C GLY A 588 2.83 2.88 -7.61
N GLY A 589 1.57 2.81 -8.03
CA GLY A 589 0.53 2.07 -7.33
C GLY A 589 0.55 0.56 -7.64
N SER A 590 -0.16 -0.21 -6.82
CA SER A 590 -0.53 -1.59 -7.08
C SER A 590 -2.04 -1.73 -7.03
N PHE A 591 -2.65 -2.21 -8.11
CA PHE A 591 -4.10 -2.27 -8.26
C PHE A 591 -4.52 -3.63 -8.82
N ALA A 592 -5.41 -4.36 -8.11
CA ALA A 592 -5.95 -5.58 -8.70
C ALA A 592 -6.79 -5.23 -9.95
N ILE A 593 -7.65 -4.22 -9.84
CA ILE A 593 -8.43 -3.69 -10.97
C ILE A 593 -8.32 -2.16 -10.98
N ALA A 594 -7.98 -1.60 -12.14
CA ALA A 594 -7.99 -0.15 -12.38
C ALA A 594 -8.96 0.20 -13.52
N ILE A 595 -9.84 1.17 -13.26
CA ILE A 595 -10.96 1.53 -14.15
C ILE A 595 -10.88 3.02 -14.46
N VAL A 596 -10.82 3.36 -15.76
CA VAL A 596 -10.76 4.75 -16.23
C VAL A 596 -11.85 4.98 -17.26
N SER A 597 -12.80 5.85 -16.95
CA SER A 597 -13.89 6.26 -17.86
C SER A 597 -14.61 5.05 -18.51
N SER A 598 -14.96 4.05 -17.69
CA SER A 598 -15.55 2.80 -18.18
C SER A 598 -16.69 2.34 -17.25
N SER A 599 -17.67 1.63 -17.79
CA SER A 599 -18.71 0.94 -17.02
C SER A 599 -18.25 -0.48 -16.71
N VAL A 600 -18.19 -0.86 -15.43
CA VAL A 600 -17.62 -2.15 -15.02
C VAL A 600 -18.47 -2.79 -13.92
N VAL A 601 -18.67 -4.10 -14.07
CA VAL A 601 -19.20 -4.97 -13.02
C VAL A 601 -18.10 -5.92 -12.57
N VAL A 602 -17.86 -6.01 -11.27
CA VAL A 602 -16.93 -6.96 -10.64
C VAL A 602 -17.74 -7.85 -9.72
N ASP A 603 -17.84 -9.12 -10.04
CA ASP A 603 -18.67 -10.07 -9.28
C ASP A 603 -17.89 -11.31 -8.88
N GLN A 604 -18.16 -11.85 -7.69
CA GLN A 604 -17.58 -13.10 -7.17
C GLN A 604 -16.06 -13.21 -7.39
N THR A 605 -15.33 -12.09 -7.24
CA THR A 605 -13.91 -12.00 -7.57
C THR A 605 -13.07 -11.82 -6.32
N ILE A 606 -11.99 -12.59 -6.21
CA ILE A 606 -10.98 -12.48 -5.15
C ILE A 606 -9.85 -11.61 -5.67
N MET A 607 -9.51 -10.56 -4.93
CA MET A 607 -8.54 -9.56 -5.36
C MET A 607 -7.41 -9.40 -4.35
N THR A 608 -6.20 -9.30 -4.84
CA THR A 608 -5.01 -8.98 -4.05
C THR A 608 -4.23 -7.87 -4.73
N SER A 609 -3.99 -6.76 -4.03
CA SER A 609 -3.02 -5.75 -4.47
C SER A 609 -1.68 -5.97 -3.79
N GLY A 610 -0.60 -5.88 -4.54
CA GLY A 610 0.77 -5.86 -4.02
C GLY A 610 1.08 -4.56 -3.28
N ALA A 611 2.30 -4.42 -2.77
CA ALA A 611 2.74 -3.19 -2.12
C ALA A 611 2.83 -2.02 -3.10
N GLY A 612 2.42 -0.82 -2.68
CA GLY A 612 2.71 0.40 -3.40
C GLY A 612 4.23 0.70 -3.41
N GLY A 613 4.73 1.31 -4.47
CA GLY A 613 6.12 1.72 -4.60
C GLY A 613 6.48 2.85 -3.63
N ALA A 614 7.71 2.91 -3.14
CA ALA A 614 8.17 4.02 -2.31
C ALA A 614 8.28 5.32 -3.10
N GLY A 615 7.96 6.46 -2.49
CA GLY A 615 8.27 7.77 -3.03
C GLY A 615 9.77 8.07 -3.04
N GLY A 616 10.23 8.87 -4.00
CA GLY A 616 11.61 9.36 -4.08
C GLY A 616 11.93 10.36 -2.96
N LYS A 617 13.18 10.43 -2.53
CA LYS A 617 13.65 11.46 -1.58
C LYS A 617 13.51 12.85 -2.23
N GLY A 618 13.13 13.89 -1.47
CA GLY A 618 13.21 15.29 -1.89
C GLY A 618 14.68 15.77 -1.98
N GLY A 619 14.99 16.62 -2.97
CA GLY A 619 16.30 17.22 -3.11
C GLY A 619 16.60 18.25 -2.03
N ASP A 620 17.84 18.32 -1.60
CA ASP A 620 18.32 19.36 -0.70
C ASP A 620 18.37 20.71 -1.42
N GLY A 621 18.19 21.83 -0.72
CA GLY A 621 18.42 23.16 -1.27
C GLY A 621 19.90 23.40 -1.58
N GLY A 622 20.20 24.10 -2.66
CA GLY A 622 21.56 24.46 -3.03
C GLY A 622 22.22 25.39 -2.01
N GLY A 623 23.52 25.30 -1.83
CA GLY A 623 24.29 26.24 -0.99
C GLY A 623 24.21 27.68 -1.49
N GLY A 624 24.15 28.66 -0.60
CA GLY A 624 24.32 30.07 -0.98
C GLY A 624 25.72 30.39 -1.50
N GLY A 625 25.85 31.31 -2.43
CA GLY A 625 27.11 31.81 -2.93
C GLY A 625 27.88 32.61 -1.87
N GLN A 626 29.18 32.60 -1.93
CA GLN A 626 30.01 33.37 -1.04
C GLN A 626 29.88 34.87 -1.33
N GLY A 627 30.01 35.72 -0.27
CA GLY A 627 30.15 37.17 -0.45
C GLY A 627 31.47 37.53 -1.11
N GLY A 628 31.49 38.61 -1.89
CA GLY A 628 32.66 39.13 -2.55
C GLY A 628 33.72 39.64 -1.54
N GLY A 629 34.97 39.51 -1.88
CA GLY A 629 36.08 40.03 -1.08
C GLY A 629 36.18 41.57 -1.06
N VAL A 630 37.04 42.09 -0.22
CA VAL A 630 37.26 43.52 0.01
C VAL A 630 38.20 44.15 -0.99
N GLY A 631 37.97 45.43 -1.36
CA GLY A 631 38.98 46.28 -1.97
C GLY A 631 39.88 46.95 -0.91
N THR A 632 41.19 47.09 -1.17
CA THR A 632 42.11 47.77 -0.29
C THR A 632 42.12 49.26 -0.52
N GLY A 633 42.29 50.06 0.53
CA GLY A 633 42.49 51.50 0.39
C GLY A 633 43.89 51.83 -0.22
N ALA A 634 43.96 52.91 -0.96
CA ALA A 634 45.22 53.42 -1.53
C ALA A 634 46.11 54.10 -0.45
N GLY A 635 47.40 54.07 -0.67
CA GLY A 635 48.29 54.87 0.10
C GLY A 635 48.11 56.37 -0.13
N GLY A 636 48.24 57.17 0.93
CA GLY A 636 48.31 58.63 0.76
C GLY A 636 49.60 59.07 0.10
N GLY A 637 49.58 60.23 -0.53
CA GLY A 637 50.81 60.83 -1.05
C GLY A 637 51.86 61.06 0.00
N THR A 638 53.13 61.07 -0.35
CA THR A 638 54.30 61.37 0.57
C THR A 638 55.06 62.52 0.07
N ASP A 639 55.47 63.40 1.01
CA ASP A 639 56.42 64.46 0.71
C ASP A 639 57.75 64.14 1.39
N ASN A 640 58.78 63.97 0.55
CA ASN A 640 60.15 63.57 0.98
C ASN A 640 61.06 64.78 1.11
N ASN A 641 60.56 65.96 1.43
CA ASN A 641 61.39 67.14 1.70
C ASN A 641 62.15 67.00 3.02
N SER A 642 63.39 67.48 3.03
CA SER A 642 64.38 67.28 4.05
C SER A 642 64.04 67.77 5.46
N CYS A 643 62.88 68.40 5.64
CA CYS A 643 62.48 68.95 6.96
C CYS A 643 61.19 68.37 7.53
N SER A 644 60.43 67.58 6.76
CA SER A 644 59.22 66.95 7.25
C SER A 644 58.80 65.77 6.38
N ASN A 645 58.99 64.57 6.91
CA ASN A 645 58.32 63.38 6.29
C ASN A 645 56.83 63.48 6.59
N ARG A 646 56.08 64.08 5.69
CA ARG A 646 54.61 64.08 5.80
C ARG A 646 54.02 63.12 4.84
N SER A 647 52.91 62.45 5.22
CA SER A 647 52.12 61.66 4.36
C SER A 647 50.63 61.97 4.47
N GLY A 648 49.92 61.92 3.39
CA GLY A 648 48.48 61.87 3.40
C GLY A 648 48.01 60.58 4.10
N GLY A 649 46.88 60.63 4.70
CA GLY A 649 46.27 59.42 5.28
C GLY A 649 45.98 58.35 4.22
N THR A 650 46.17 57.10 4.55
CA THR A 650 45.77 56.00 3.70
C THR A 650 44.24 55.89 3.63
N GLY A 651 43.69 55.45 2.51
CA GLY A 651 42.26 55.09 2.42
C GLY A 651 41.96 53.86 3.29
N GLY A 652 40.81 53.82 3.87
CA GLY A 652 40.33 52.61 4.57
C GLY A 652 39.99 51.48 3.57
N SER A 653 40.18 50.24 3.97
CA SER A 653 39.69 49.10 3.16
C SER A 653 38.17 48.98 3.27
N GLY A 654 37.52 48.45 2.21
CA GLY A 654 36.11 48.06 2.26
C GLY A 654 35.90 46.84 3.14
N THR A 655 34.68 46.39 3.27
CA THR A 655 34.32 45.13 3.94
C THR A 655 33.75 44.12 2.97
N ALA A 656 33.83 42.81 3.34
CA ALA A 656 33.29 41.75 2.52
C ALA A 656 31.74 41.82 2.36
N GLY A 657 31.22 41.33 1.26
CA GLY A 657 29.80 41.06 1.12
C GLY A 657 29.40 39.86 1.98
N GLY A 658 28.14 39.77 2.31
CA GLY A 658 27.55 38.62 2.99
C GLY A 658 27.35 37.43 2.06
N PRO A 659 27.42 36.19 2.55
CA PRO A 659 27.05 35.03 1.79
C PRO A 659 25.55 35.01 1.51
N GLY A 660 25.13 34.39 0.38
CA GLY A 660 23.74 34.09 0.11
C GLY A 660 23.16 33.02 1.03
N GLY A 661 21.88 33.01 1.26
CA GLY A 661 21.18 31.96 2.00
C GLY A 661 21.08 30.67 1.21
N GLN A 662 21.02 29.55 1.91
CA GLN A 662 20.77 28.24 1.28
C GLN A 662 19.36 28.19 0.66
N GLY A 663 19.17 27.47 -0.43
CA GLY A 663 17.86 27.15 -1.03
C GLY A 663 17.01 26.30 -0.10
N GLY A 664 15.71 26.34 -0.23
CA GLY A 664 14.77 25.47 0.49
C GLY A 664 14.89 24.04 0.02
N GLY A 665 14.85 23.05 0.93
CA GLY A 665 14.72 21.65 0.61
C GLY A 665 13.36 21.34 0.03
N ALA A 666 13.26 20.37 -0.86
CA ALA A 666 11.99 19.91 -1.41
C ALA A 666 11.37 18.77 -0.62
N SER A 667 10.05 18.60 -0.65
CA SER A 667 9.41 17.48 -0.01
C SER A 667 9.74 16.17 -0.72
N GLY A 668 9.67 15.04 0.02
CA GLY A 668 9.69 13.71 -0.55
C GLY A 668 8.46 13.46 -1.41
N GLY A 669 8.57 12.56 -2.39
CA GLY A 669 7.48 12.05 -3.19
C GLY A 669 6.51 11.20 -2.36
N THR A 670 5.24 11.17 -2.71
CA THR A 670 4.25 10.31 -2.06
C THR A 670 4.51 8.85 -2.35
N GLY A 671 4.21 7.94 -1.41
CA GLY A 671 4.19 6.51 -1.66
C GLY A 671 3.04 6.12 -2.60
N GLY A 672 3.24 5.08 -3.38
CA GLY A 672 2.22 4.52 -4.26
C GLY A 672 1.07 3.89 -3.48
N ALA A 673 -0.16 3.96 -4.00
CA ALA A 673 -1.32 3.34 -3.39
C ALA A 673 -1.33 1.82 -3.58
N SER A 674 -1.94 1.07 -2.63
CA SER A 674 -2.22 -0.36 -2.72
C SER A 674 -3.73 -0.55 -2.56
N VAL A 675 -4.43 -0.84 -3.65
CA VAL A 675 -5.90 -0.82 -3.70
C VAL A 675 -6.42 -1.95 -4.60
N CYS A 676 -7.47 -2.65 -4.16
CA CYS A 676 -8.08 -3.68 -4.98
C CYS A 676 -8.81 -3.08 -6.18
N VAL A 677 -9.68 -2.10 -5.97
CA VAL A 677 -10.41 -1.45 -7.08
C VAL A 677 -10.20 0.06 -7.02
N ILE A 678 -9.48 0.62 -7.98
CA ILE A 678 -9.33 2.06 -8.15
C ILE A 678 -10.04 2.51 -9.43
N TYR A 679 -10.79 3.60 -9.36
CA TYR A 679 -11.55 4.07 -10.52
C TYR A 679 -11.51 5.59 -10.70
N LYS A 680 -11.63 6.03 -11.96
CA LYS A 680 -11.82 7.43 -12.35
C LYS A 680 -12.99 7.51 -13.32
N GLY A 681 -13.99 8.32 -12.99
CA GLY A 681 -15.23 8.46 -13.75
C GLY A 681 -16.37 7.69 -13.10
N GLY A 682 -17.08 6.85 -13.84
CA GLY A 682 -18.25 6.11 -13.32
C GLY A 682 -17.87 5.14 -12.20
N THR A 683 -18.71 5.06 -11.16
CA THR A 683 -18.54 4.09 -10.07
C THR A 683 -18.83 2.68 -10.56
N PRO A 684 -17.90 1.71 -10.38
CA PRO A 684 -18.17 0.32 -10.72
C PRO A 684 -19.19 -0.32 -9.78
N THR A 685 -19.91 -1.32 -10.27
CA THR A 685 -20.68 -2.23 -9.41
C THR A 685 -19.76 -3.35 -8.94
N VAL A 686 -19.61 -3.50 -7.61
CA VAL A 686 -18.74 -4.51 -7.01
C VAL A 686 -19.59 -5.36 -6.06
N THR A 687 -19.71 -6.66 -6.34
CA THR A 687 -20.57 -7.59 -5.59
C THR A 687 -19.85 -8.89 -5.28
N ALA A 688 -20.12 -9.45 -4.10
CA ALA A 688 -19.62 -10.76 -3.64
C ALA A 688 -18.09 -10.92 -3.81
N THR A 689 -17.30 -9.87 -3.49
CA THR A 689 -15.86 -9.85 -3.68
C THR A 689 -15.09 -9.93 -2.35
N GLN A 690 -13.84 -10.38 -2.44
CA GLN A 690 -12.87 -10.35 -1.34
C GLN A 690 -11.66 -9.53 -1.76
N CYS A 691 -11.10 -8.76 -0.82
CA CYS A 691 -9.94 -7.93 -1.06
C CYS A 691 -8.85 -8.14 -0.01
N THR A 692 -7.60 -8.23 -0.46
CA THR A 692 -6.41 -8.23 0.39
C THR A 692 -5.41 -7.21 -0.15
N ASN A 693 -4.94 -6.31 0.70
CA ASN A 693 -3.99 -5.26 0.33
C ASN A 693 -2.65 -5.48 1.06
N ALA A 694 -1.54 -5.44 0.34
CA ALA A 694 -0.20 -5.59 0.93
C ALA A 694 0.33 -4.30 1.60
N GLY A 695 -0.35 -3.18 1.41
CA GLY A 695 -0.01 -1.88 2.01
C GLY A 695 0.52 -0.85 1.03
N GLY A 696 0.22 0.42 1.28
CA GLY A 696 0.72 1.55 0.51
C GLY A 696 2.24 1.73 0.67
N GLY A 697 2.88 2.28 -0.35
CA GLY A 697 4.30 2.59 -0.33
C GLY A 697 4.65 3.65 0.71
N GLN A 698 5.87 3.61 1.22
CA GLN A 698 6.38 4.67 2.10
C GLN A 698 6.59 5.96 1.32
N GLY A 699 6.23 7.10 1.91
CA GLY A 699 6.61 8.39 1.36
C GLY A 699 8.12 8.61 1.43
N GLY A 700 8.69 9.29 0.45
CA GLY A 700 10.10 9.67 0.44
C GLY A 700 10.41 10.68 1.55
N THR A 701 11.64 10.68 2.07
CA THR A 701 12.09 11.69 3.04
C THR A 701 12.25 13.04 2.36
N GLY A 702 11.94 14.15 3.06
CA GLY A 702 12.20 15.50 2.57
C GLY A 702 13.70 15.83 2.53
N GLY A 703 14.10 16.70 1.61
CA GLY A 703 15.42 17.34 1.57
C GLY A 703 15.55 18.42 2.63
N THR A 704 16.73 19.01 2.79
CA THR A 704 17.00 20.03 3.82
C THR A 704 17.40 21.37 3.21
N ASN A 705 17.12 22.45 3.94
CA ASN A 705 17.68 23.78 3.70
C ASN A 705 18.88 24.09 4.63
N GLY A 706 19.50 23.07 5.20
CA GLY A 706 20.60 23.21 6.15
C GLY A 706 20.19 23.49 7.60
N LEU A 707 18.97 23.99 7.82
CA LEU A 707 18.42 24.27 9.16
C LEU A 707 17.31 23.28 9.51
N GLN A 708 16.44 22.97 8.57
CA GLN A 708 15.27 22.11 8.75
C GLN A 708 15.10 21.20 7.54
N ALA A 709 14.61 19.99 7.77
CA ALA A 709 14.17 19.12 6.71
C ALA A 709 12.80 19.58 6.17
N ALA A 710 12.59 19.44 4.88
CA ALA A 710 11.28 19.57 4.26
C ALA A 710 10.36 18.41 4.69
N ALA A 711 9.08 18.53 4.43
CA ALA A 711 8.12 17.48 4.72
C ALA A 711 8.49 16.18 4.01
N SER A 712 8.33 15.04 4.68
CA SER A 712 8.33 13.75 4.01
C SER A 712 7.08 13.65 3.13
N GLY A 713 7.15 12.87 2.05
CA GLY A 713 5.98 12.48 1.27
C GLY A 713 4.97 11.73 2.14
N ALA A 714 3.70 11.80 1.81
CA ALA A 714 2.68 10.99 2.46
C ALA A 714 2.88 9.50 2.11
N ALA A 715 2.51 8.59 3.01
CA ALA A 715 2.39 7.18 2.68
C ALA A 715 1.27 6.96 1.66
N GLY A 716 1.40 5.95 0.83
CA GLY A 716 0.37 5.57 -0.14
C GLY A 716 -0.91 5.10 0.56
N THR A 717 -2.05 5.37 -0.06
CA THR A 717 -3.36 4.94 0.44
C THR A 717 -3.51 3.42 0.34
N THR A 718 -4.15 2.82 1.35
CA THR A 718 -4.54 1.41 1.37
C THR A 718 -6.02 1.31 1.64
N THR A 719 -6.78 0.72 0.71
CA THR A 719 -8.24 0.52 0.82
C THR A 719 -8.73 -0.49 -0.20
N ASP A 720 -9.92 -1.03 0.01
CA ASP A 720 -10.50 -2.00 -0.92
C ASP A 720 -10.96 -1.35 -2.22
N GLN A 721 -11.60 -0.19 -2.11
CA GLN A 721 -12.10 0.57 -3.27
C GLN A 721 -11.96 2.07 -3.05
N ILE A 722 -11.53 2.81 -4.07
CA ILE A 722 -11.41 4.25 -4.01
C ILE A 722 -11.54 4.91 -5.39
N SER A 723 -12.15 6.11 -5.41
CA SER A 723 -12.09 7.02 -6.56
C SER A 723 -10.73 7.72 -6.60
N SER A 724 -10.06 7.74 -7.74
CA SER A 724 -8.89 8.60 -7.97
C SER A 724 -9.30 10.06 -8.17
N LEU A 725 -8.36 10.99 -8.02
CA LEU A 725 -8.57 12.43 -8.23
C LEU A 725 -8.87 12.77 -9.69
#